data_f9cb64aacfba4a7a746432ebef2d5e4f
#
_entry.id   f9cb64aacfba4a7a746432ebef2d5e4f
#
_cell.length_a   1.000
_cell.length_b   1.000
_cell.length_c   1.000
_cell.angle_alpha   90.00
_cell.angle_beta   90.00
_cell.angle_gamma   90.00
#
_symmetry.space_group_name_H-M   'P 1'
#
loop_
_entity.id
_entity.type
_entity.pdbx_description
1 polymer ?
#
loop_
_entity_poly.entity_id
_entity_poly.type
_entity_poly.pdbx_seq_one_letter_code
_entity_poly.pdbx_strand_id
1 'polypeptide(L)'
;MKKYNKQLLIGQVKKHHEERHYVRIAPGEKSPLGKWGDKKPTLQALIGHIEAGGNIAMICDDILVIDVDDHDGSGTGKKSFKKLSGDIGTPLPINTQTPNDGCHCYLRLPDGAEDNIRVRLPDYPGIDFLSGKRYVLLPGCEIGDRAYVDVGRSVPDAPPALVDLIRSNRWKEAGAEDDLGAVRTETEAEVRALLDGLDPNCHYDEWIRVGMAIHHWRPGKEGISLWAQWSERAHKPATRAQMRRHWISFGDAKNPVTLSSMHAQVQQASKPAPEATGNGEDWVSEWVWVNNHGAFYDIVRDEFLGDRSFNMLHTDKMPVNKKGKSPVPTAYYTMHPDARVVIGTVYDPTTSDKIVTDHGHPMVNRFRQETLPKSATSISDEADEYIRNIMLPHFMFLGAGHENRSEILQSVIAHNVQTPGVLLRWAPLIQGEQGVGKSWLRMLLEAVMGEENVTVVSAEQAASRFRSWATGSAVCVLEELKISGKNRYEVYNAIKPLITDPRVQIEEKYIRAYTTKNTTNYLAITNYKDALPLDEHDRRWWVNFTPPLSAMKDASDAHFDTLFSGLKKFRSELRYYFESYPISAAFRKLNRAPMSAAKHAMIATGQSEQQIDVLRDLLAAGGDGYCEDVVCVDSLFEAYEVENQPLKAHERYTRMKKLGYTAYKNPIRWQGDRIRVWVRTEMTADQIKSTINNHWNSKGEGKNHELRMV
;
A
#
# COMPACT_ATOMS: atom_id res chain seq x y z
N MET A 1 7.04 35.15 -1.79
CA MET A 1 6.60 34.24 -0.72
C MET A 1 7.71 33.31 -0.23
N LYS A 2 8.34 32.46 -1.07
CA LYS A 2 9.39 31.48 -0.64
C LYS A 2 10.53 32.07 0.21
N LYS A 3 11.05 33.26 -0.12
CA LYS A 3 12.11 33.94 0.66
C LYS A 3 11.63 34.37 2.05
N TYR A 4 10.37 34.82 2.17
CA TYR A 4 9.75 35.22 3.45
C TYR A 4 9.53 33.99 4.34
N ASN A 5 9.01 32.89 3.79
CA ASN A 5 8.77 31.66 4.53
C ASN A 5 10.06 31.05 5.11
N LYS A 6 11.15 31.05 4.36
CA LYS A 6 12.48 30.62 4.85
C LYS A 6 12.99 31.49 5.99
N GLN A 7 12.83 32.82 5.90
CA GLN A 7 13.24 33.74 6.96
C GLN A 7 12.41 33.57 8.22
N LEU A 8 11.11 33.31 8.08
CA LEU A 8 10.21 33.02 9.20
C LEU A 8 10.64 31.73 9.93
N LEU A 9 10.88 30.63 9.20
CA LEU A 9 11.36 29.38 9.77
C LEU A 9 12.70 29.52 10.48
N ILE A 10 13.67 30.21 9.86
CA ILE A 10 14.98 30.48 10.46
C ILE A 10 14.83 31.32 11.74
N GLY A 11 13.97 32.32 11.72
CA GLY A 11 13.68 33.16 12.88
C GLY A 11 13.09 32.36 14.06
N GLN A 12 12.11 31.52 13.79
CA GLN A 12 11.48 30.65 14.80
C GLN A 12 12.47 29.66 15.41
N VAL A 13 13.26 28.98 14.55
CA VAL A 13 14.26 28.01 15.03
C VAL A 13 15.36 28.71 15.83
N LYS A 14 15.88 29.85 15.40
CA LYS A 14 16.88 30.63 16.16
C LYS A 14 16.36 31.06 17.53
N LYS A 15 15.10 31.50 17.60
CA LYS A 15 14.51 32.01 18.84
C LYS A 15 14.29 30.92 19.91
N HIS A 16 13.98 29.70 19.51
CA HIS A 16 13.52 28.64 20.40
C HIS A 16 14.37 27.35 20.36
N HIS A 17 15.56 27.37 19.75
CA HIS A 17 16.38 26.17 19.56
C HIS A 17 16.81 25.51 20.88
N GLU A 18 17.07 26.29 21.92
CA GLU A 18 17.49 25.76 23.22
C GLU A 18 16.33 25.10 23.97
N GLU A 19 15.14 25.67 23.85
CA GLU A 19 13.92 25.25 24.56
C GLU A 19 13.15 24.14 23.82
N ARG A 20 13.26 24.08 22.50
CA ARG A 20 12.44 23.21 21.65
C ARG A 20 13.26 22.14 20.95
N HIS A 21 12.60 21.04 20.64
CA HIS A 21 13.16 19.96 19.86
C HIS A 21 12.58 19.98 18.44
N TYR A 22 13.45 20.03 17.42
CA TYR A 22 13.05 20.12 16.04
C TYR A 22 13.41 18.88 15.23
N VAL A 23 12.59 18.59 14.22
CA VAL A 23 12.77 17.48 13.28
C VAL A 23 12.90 18.02 11.86
N ARG A 24 13.89 17.54 11.11
CA ARG A 24 14.05 17.87 9.70
C ARG A 24 13.08 17.07 8.86
N ILE A 25 12.31 17.76 8.02
CA ILE A 25 11.26 17.20 7.18
C ILE A 25 11.66 17.39 5.72
N ALA A 26 11.40 16.41 4.87
CA ALA A 26 11.72 16.48 3.45
C ALA A 26 11.04 17.68 2.77
N PRO A 27 11.67 18.30 1.75
CA PRO A 27 11.08 19.42 1.03
C PRO A 27 9.72 19.06 0.44
N GLY A 28 8.72 19.89 0.69
CA GLY A 28 7.35 19.68 0.19
C GLY A 28 6.56 18.53 0.83
N GLU A 29 7.11 17.87 1.84
CA GLU A 29 6.49 16.70 2.50
C GLU A 29 6.17 16.97 3.98
N LYS A 30 5.48 15.99 4.58
CA LYS A 30 5.19 15.94 6.03
C LYS A 30 6.06 14.89 6.75
N SER A 31 6.86 14.12 6.02
CA SER A 31 7.61 12.97 6.53
C SER A 31 9.02 13.36 6.98
N PRO A 32 9.54 12.84 8.13
CA PRO A 32 10.88 13.09 8.60
C PRO A 32 11.96 12.49 7.69
N LEU A 33 13.11 13.17 7.59
CA LEU A 33 14.29 12.70 6.85
C LEU A 33 15.06 11.55 7.53
N GLY A 34 14.41 10.70 8.31
CA GLY A 34 14.99 9.54 8.98
C GLY A 34 14.50 9.36 10.41
N LYS A 35 15.16 8.48 11.18
CA LYS A 35 14.81 8.28 12.60
C LYS A 35 15.07 9.56 13.39
N TRP A 36 14.09 9.99 14.16
CA TRP A 36 14.10 11.19 14.97
C TRP A 36 13.77 10.83 16.43
N GLY A 37 14.21 11.64 17.38
CA GLY A 37 13.85 11.49 18.79
C GLY A 37 15.02 11.44 19.76
N ASP A 38 16.19 10.89 19.38
CA ASP A 38 17.29 10.67 20.36
C ASP A 38 18.40 11.74 20.33
N LYS A 39 18.51 12.51 19.24
CA LYS A 39 19.52 13.59 19.13
C LYS A 39 18.90 14.86 18.58
N LYS A 40 19.04 15.97 19.34
CA LYS A 40 18.68 17.30 18.85
C LYS A 40 19.60 17.70 17.69
N PRO A 41 19.08 18.09 16.51
CA PRO A 41 19.90 18.67 15.46
C PRO A 41 20.52 19.99 15.93
N THR A 42 21.74 20.30 15.50
CA THR A 42 22.37 21.59 15.81
C THR A 42 21.64 22.72 15.08
N LEU A 43 21.69 23.93 15.62
CA LEU A 43 21.07 25.11 15.01
C LEU A 43 21.56 25.30 13.57
N GLN A 44 22.87 25.12 13.32
CA GLN A 44 23.47 25.27 12.00
C GLN A 44 22.94 24.21 11.00
N ALA A 45 22.74 22.95 11.47
CA ALA A 45 22.16 21.89 10.63
C ALA A 45 20.70 22.16 10.27
N LEU A 46 19.93 22.78 11.17
CA LEU A 46 18.54 23.18 10.90
C LEU A 46 18.48 24.34 9.90
N ILE A 47 19.33 25.35 10.08
CA ILE A 47 19.40 26.51 9.16
C ILE A 47 19.80 26.04 7.76
N GLY A 48 20.86 25.25 7.62
CA GLY A 48 21.28 24.71 6.32
C GLY A 48 20.19 23.88 5.64
N HIS A 49 19.42 23.11 6.43
CA HIS A 49 18.29 22.34 5.91
C HIS A 49 17.16 23.26 5.38
N ILE A 50 16.82 24.33 6.10
CA ILE A 50 15.82 25.33 5.66
C ILE A 50 16.30 26.07 4.40
N GLU A 51 17.58 26.45 4.35
CA GLU A 51 18.18 27.11 3.18
C GLU A 51 18.16 26.22 1.94
N ALA A 52 18.34 24.91 2.11
CA ALA A 52 18.20 23.91 1.07
C ALA A 52 16.72 23.64 0.66
N GLY A 53 15.75 24.29 1.28
CA GLY A 53 14.33 24.16 0.95
C GLY A 53 13.58 23.11 1.75
N GLY A 54 14.20 22.55 2.79
CA GLY A 54 13.57 21.57 3.69
C GLY A 54 12.55 22.21 4.64
N ASN A 55 11.57 21.43 5.06
CA ASN A 55 10.60 21.79 6.09
C ASN A 55 11.12 21.44 7.49
N ILE A 56 10.54 22.05 8.52
CA ILE A 56 10.87 21.82 9.94
C ILE A 56 9.59 21.49 10.69
N ALA A 57 9.64 20.46 11.51
CA ALA A 57 8.61 20.18 12.49
C ALA A 57 9.12 20.41 13.91
N MET A 58 8.24 20.74 14.82
CA MET A 58 8.47 20.87 16.25
C MET A 58 7.89 19.66 16.98
N ILE A 59 8.64 19.09 17.93
CA ILE A 59 8.12 18.05 18.81
C ILE A 59 7.27 18.71 19.90
N CYS A 60 6.16 18.04 20.24
CA CYS A 60 5.15 18.57 21.17
C CYS A 60 5.44 18.21 22.64
N ASP A 61 6.72 18.30 23.09
CA ASP A 61 7.14 17.80 24.40
C ASP A 61 6.37 18.41 25.59
N ASP A 62 6.14 19.73 25.56
CA ASP A 62 5.50 20.53 26.62
C ASP A 62 4.27 21.29 26.09
N ILE A 63 3.82 20.96 24.90
CA ILE A 63 2.70 21.63 24.23
C ILE A 63 1.61 20.63 23.89
N LEU A 64 0.37 20.99 24.20
CA LEU A 64 -0.82 20.40 23.62
C LEU A 64 -1.11 21.10 22.28
N VAL A 65 -1.13 20.35 21.22
CA VAL A 65 -1.58 20.81 19.90
C VAL A 65 -2.98 20.28 19.64
N ILE A 66 -3.88 21.18 19.32
CA ILE A 66 -5.19 20.85 18.79
C ILE A 66 -5.07 21.03 17.27
N ASP A 67 -5.02 19.92 16.54
CA ASP A 67 -4.97 19.90 15.08
C ASP A 67 -6.37 19.76 14.53
N VAL A 68 -6.83 20.80 13.85
CA VAL A 68 -8.17 20.89 13.28
C VAL A 68 -8.10 20.65 11.80
N ASP A 69 -8.57 19.49 11.38
CA ASP A 69 -8.62 19.07 9.99
C ASP A 69 -9.95 19.38 9.32
N ASP A 70 -9.87 19.87 8.09
CA ASP A 70 -11.04 20.19 7.25
C ASP A 70 -10.82 19.74 5.80
N HIS A 71 -10.24 18.54 5.62
CA HIS A 71 -9.77 18.01 4.34
C HIS A 71 -10.87 17.80 3.29
N ASP A 72 -12.10 17.61 3.72
CA ASP A 72 -13.27 17.39 2.85
C ASP A 72 -14.02 18.67 2.50
N GLY A 73 -13.58 19.81 3.02
CA GLY A 73 -14.24 21.11 2.82
C GLY A 73 -15.63 21.23 3.48
N SER A 74 -16.03 20.26 4.33
CA SER A 74 -17.34 20.24 5.00
C SER A 74 -17.46 21.28 6.11
N GLY A 75 -16.34 21.83 6.57
CA GLY A 75 -16.27 22.72 7.73
C GLY A 75 -16.50 22.01 9.06
N THR A 76 -16.47 20.68 9.08
CA THR A 76 -16.74 19.87 10.28
C THR A 76 -15.73 20.14 11.38
N GLY A 77 -14.42 20.14 11.07
CA GLY A 77 -13.36 20.43 12.04
C GLY A 77 -13.50 21.83 12.66
N LYS A 78 -13.77 22.84 11.85
CA LYS A 78 -13.99 24.24 12.34
C LYS A 78 -15.23 24.36 13.23
N LYS A 79 -16.32 23.66 12.90
CA LYS A 79 -17.54 23.62 13.73
C LYS A 79 -17.25 22.96 15.08
N SER A 80 -16.52 21.83 15.06
CA SER A 80 -16.09 21.12 16.26
C SER A 80 -15.17 21.98 17.13
N PHE A 81 -14.24 22.74 16.54
CA PHE A 81 -13.34 23.63 17.26
C PHE A 81 -14.08 24.78 17.94
N LYS A 82 -15.10 25.36 17.26
CA LYS A 82 -15.97 26.36 17.85
C LYS A 82 -16.83 25.79 18.99
N LYS A 83 -17.36 24.57 18.82
CA LYS A 83 -18.10 23.84 19.85
C LYS A 83 -17.20 23.58 21.06
N LEU A 84 -16.00 23.06 20.86
CA LEU A 84 -15.01 22.78 21.90
C LEU A 84 -14.72 24.03 22.74
N SER A 85 -14.45 25.18 22.09
CA SER A 85 -14.23 26.46 22.78
C SER A 85 -15.44 26.88 23.63
N GLY A 86 -16.66 26.61 23.14
CA GLY A 86 -17.90 26.88 23.89
C GLY A 86 -18.07 25.96 25.10
N ASP A 87 -17.85 24.67 24.92
CA ASP A 87 -18.05 23.65 25.96
C ASP A 87 -17.04 23.78 27.12
N ILE A 88 -15.78 24.20 26.83
CA ILE A 88 -14.79 24.50 27.87
C ILE A 88 -14.88 25.91 28.45
N GLY A 89 -15.77 26.77 27.91
CA GLY A 89 -15.97 28.14 28.37
C GLY A 89 -14.79 29.09 28.16
N THR A 90 -13.82 28.74 27.31
CA THR A 90 -12.58 29.51 27.09
C THR A 90 -12.29 29.59 25.58
N PRO A 91 -12.10 30.79 25.00
CA PRO A 91 -11.68 30.93 23.61
C PRO A 91 -10.31 30.33 23.36
N LEU A 92 -10.22 29.42 22.42
CA LEU A 92 -8.95 28.80 22.01
C LEU A 92 -8.28 29.62 20.89
N PRO A 93 -6.96 29.88 20.95
CA PRO A 93 -6.27 30.62 19.90
C PRO A 93 -6.06 29.76 18.67
N ILE A 94 -6.11 30.37 17.48
CA ILE A 94 -5.57 29.77 16.26
C ILE A 94 -4.17 30.35 16.07
N ASN A 95 -3.13 29.50 16.13
CA ASN A 95 -1.74 29.93 16.00
C ASN A 95 -1.20 29.74 14.59
N THR A 96 -1.64 28.68 13.90
CA THR A 96 -1.19 28.35 12.55
C THR A 96 -2.38 27.98 11.68
N GLN A 97 -2.43 28.48 10.46
CA GLN A 97 -3.34 28.00 9.44
C GLN A 97 -2.63 26.96 8.57
N THR A 98 -3.26 25.80 8.39
CA THR A 98 -2.68 24.71 7.60
C THR A 98 -2.96 24.87 6.09
N PRO A 99 -2.20 24.23 5.20
CA PRO A 99 -2.38 24.33 3.75
C PRO A 99 -3.77 23.92 3.23
N ASN A 100 -4.50 23.10 3.98
CA ASN A 100 -5.81 22.54 3.59
C ASN A 100 -6.96 23.15 4.39
N ASP A 101 -6.89 24.43 4.67
CA ASP A 101 -7.92 25.22 5.38
C ASP A 101 -8.22 24.77 6.82
N GLY A 102 -7.42 23.88 7.39
CA GLY A 102 -7.41 23.53 8.81
C GLY A 102 -6.60 24.54 9.64
N CYS A 103 -6.45 24.26 10.94
CA CYS A 103 -5.63 25.11 11.81
C CYS A 103 -5.01 24.32 12.97
N HIS A 104 -3.90 24.83 13.52
CA HIS A 104 -3.34 24.37 14.78
C HIS A 104 -3.58 25.41 15.88
N CYS A 105 -4.00 24.93 17.03
CA CYS A 105 -4.04 25.68 18.28
C CYS A 105 -2.95 25.12 19.22
N TYR A 106 -2.04 25.97 19.70
CA TYR A 106 -0.98 25.59 20.62
C TYR A 106 -1.28 26.07 22.02
N LEU A 107 -1.17 25.17 23.01
CA LEU A 107 -1.41 25.44 24.41
C LEU A 107 -0.27 24.83 25.24
N ARG A 108 0.23 25.52 26.26
CA ARG A 108 1.18 24.94 27.21
C ARG A 108 0.49 23.96 28.12
N LEU A 109 1.09 22.77 28.30
CA LEU A 109 0.62 21.83 29.30
C LEU A 109 1.11 22.26 30.69
N PRO A 110 0.27 22.16 31.72
CA PRO A 110 0.71 22.41 33.10
C PRO A 110 1.71 21.34 33.53
N ASP A 111 2.62 21.71 34.47
CA ASP A 111 3.59 20.81 35.05
C ASP A 111 2.92 19.55 35.61
N GLY A 112 3.42 18.37 35.24
CA GLY A 112 2.84 17.08 35.63
C GLY A 112 1.61 16.64 34.83
N ALA A 113 1.25 17.33 33.75
CA ALA A 113 0.31 16.83 32.78
C ALA A 113 0.97 15.71 31.95
N GLU A 114 0.16 14.72 31.53
CA GLU A 114 0.70 13.57 30.77
C GLU A 114 1.34 13.96 29.45
N ASP A 115 2.57 13.53 29.22
CA ASP A 115 3.43 13.94 28.11
C ASP A 115 3.17 13.27 26.77
N ASN A 116 2.16 12.41 26.63
CA ASN A 116 1.97 11.65 25.38
C ASN A 116 0.49 11.48 25.02
N ILE A 117 -0.13 12.58 24.62
CA ILE A 117 -1.53 12.62 24.22
C ILE A 117 -1.64 12.38 22.70
N ARG A 118 -2.48 11.44 22.30
CA ARG A 118 -3.04 11.31 20.96
C ARG A 118 -4.48 10.83 21.10
N VAL A 119 -5.42 11.72 21.08
CA VAL A 119 -6.84 11.44 21.31
C VAL A 119 -7.67 12.10 20.23
N ARG A 120 -8.67 11.38 19.76
CA ARG A 120 -9.80 11.88 18.97
C ARG A 120 -11.04 11.72 19.81
N LEU A 121 -11.76 12.81 20.02
CA LEU A 121 -12.99 12.76 20.78
C LEU A 121 -14.19 12.65 19.83
N PRO A 122 -15.07 11.64 19.98
CA PRO A 122 -16.23 11.46 19.10
C PRO A 122 -17.14 12.69 19.02
N ASP A 123 -17.23 13.47 20.11
CA ASP A 123 -18.04 14.68 20.19
C ASP A 123 -17.46 15.86 19.40
N TYR A 124 -16.19 15.77 18.95
CA TYR A 124 -15.48 16.80 18.21
C TYR A 124 -14.80 16.21 16.95
N PRO A 125 -15.58 15.73 15.97
CA PRO A 125 -15.03 15.13 14.76
C PRO A 125 -14.17 16.15 13.98
N GLY A 126 -13.06 15.68 13.41
CA GLY A 126 -12.09 16.52 12.69
C GLY A 126 -11.11 17.27 13.59
N ILE A 127 -11.01 16.89 14.89
CA ILE A 127 -10.00 17.41 15.83
C ILE A 127 -9.13 16.29 16.34
N ASP A 128 -7.80 16.48 16.24
CA ASP A 128 -6.78 15.64 16.86
C ASP A 128 -6.09 16.40 18.00
N PHE A 129 -6.00 15.79 19.18
CA PHE A 129 -5.25 16.30 20.32
C PHE A 129 -3.91 15.60 20.38
N LEU A 130 -2.80 16.35 20.34
CA LEU A 130 -1.43 15.82 20.20
C LEU A 130 -0.50 16.43 21.26
N SER A 131 0.28 15.61 21.97
CA SER A 131 1.41 16.05 22.79
C SER A 131 2.51 14.99 22.87
N GLY A 132 3.63 15.28 23.55
CA GLY A 132 4.75 14.39 23.79
C GLY A 132 5.50 14.00 22.52
N LYS A 133 5.81 12.73 22.32
CA LYS A 133 6.55 12.21 21.14
C LYS A 133 5.72 12.30 19.86
N ARG A 134 5.23 13.50 19.54
CA ARG A 134 4.54 13.87 18.31
C ARG A 134 5.19 15.10 17.73
N TYR A 135 5.01 15.36 16.46
CA TYR A 135 5.52 16.56 15.82
C TYR A 135 4.45 17.22 14.93
N VAL A 136 4.55 18.51 14.81
CA VAL A 136 3.74 19.33 13.90
C VAL A 136 4.63 20.24 13.07
N LEU A 137 4.25 20.49 11.82
CA LEU A 137 5.00 21.38 10.95
C LEU A 137 4.85 22.83 11.42
N LEU A 138 5.96 23.58 11.38
CA LEU A 138 6.00 24.99 11.76
C LEU A 138 5.37 25.88 10.68
N PRO A 139 4.85 27.06 11.06
CA PRO A 139 4.56 28.14 10.11
C PRO A 139 5.76 28.47 9.24
N GLY A 140 5.53 28.63 7.94
CA GLY A 140 6.59 28.78 6.94
C GLY A 140 6.97 27.51 6.21
N CYS A 141 6.53 26.31 6.67
CA CYS A 141 6.66 25.08 5.92
C CYS A 141 5.76 25.06 4.69
N GLU A 142 6.24 24.50 3.58
CA GLU A 142 5.50 24.45 2.32
C GLU A 142 5.14 23.01 1.97
N ILE A 143 3.88 22.78 1.53
CA ILE A 143 3.38 21.51 1.00
C ILE A 143 2.76 21.79 -0.36
N GLY A 144 3.40 21.31 -1.42
CA GLY A 144 3.03 21.70 -2.78
C GLY A 144 3.16 23.22 -2.99
N ASP A 145 2.08 23.85 -3.45
CA ASP A 145 2.04 25.31 -3.69
C ASP A 145 1.49 26.11 -2.52
N ARG A 146 1.17 25.46 -1.38
CA ARG A 146 0.59 26.09 -0.20
C ARG A 146 1.54 26.02 0.99
N ALA A 147 1.39 26.93 1.95
CA ALA A 147 2.24 27.01 3.13
C ALA A 147 1.44 27.00 4.43
N TYR A 148 2.10 26.58 5.52
CA TYR A 148 1.62 26.83 6.88
C TYR A 148 1.83 28.30 7.22
N VAL A 149 0.78 29.00 7.61
CA VAL A 149 0.77 30.46 7.85
C VAL A 149 0.71 30.76 9.34
N ASP A 150 1.65 31.58 9.81
CA ASP A 150 1.64 32.10 11.19
C ASP A 150 0.53 33.14 11.36
N VAL A 151 -0.31 32.94 12.39
CA VAL A 151 -1.41 33.88 12.74
C VAL A 151 -0.97 34.87 13.82
N GLY A 152 0.24 34.72 14.39
CA GLY A 152 0.86 35.68 15.30
C GLY A 152 0.26 35.75 16.71
N ARG A 153 -0.40 34.68 17.18
CA ARG A 153 -0.98 34.63 18.54
C ARG A 153 -0.05 33.99 19.57
N SER A 154 -0.16 34.43 20.82
CA SER A 154 0.54 33.84 21.95
C SER A 154 0.09 32.38 22.20
N VAL A 155 0.95 31.60 22.86
CA VAL A 155 0.65 30.24 23.32
C VAL A 155 0.26 30.32 24.80
N PRO A 156 -1.02 30.33 25.16
CA PRO A 156 -1.47 30.35 26.55
C PRO A 156 -1.35 28.97 27.20
N ASP A 157 -1.56 28.90 28.51
CA ASP A 157 -1.69 27.64 29.21
C ASP A 157 -2.98 26.91 28.84
N ALA A 158 -2.93 25.59 28.82
CA ALA A 158 -4.11 24.78 28.51
C ALA A 158 -5.18 24.95 29.60
N PRO A 159 -6.43 25.29 29.26
CA PRO A 159 -7.50 25.41 30.25
C PRO A 159 -7.68 24.10 31.03
N PRO A 160 -7.82 24.15 32.38
CA PRO A 160 -8.02 22.93 33.18
C PRO A 160 -9.20 22.08 32.65
N ALA A 161 -10.31 22.71 32.29
CA ALA A 161 -11.47 22.02 31.73
C ALA A 161 -11.15 21.22 30.45
N LEU A 162 -10.22 21.70 29.61
CA LEU A 162 -9.77 20.99 28.43
C LEU A 162 -8.90 19.78 28.79
N VAL A 163 -7.99 19.95 29.76
CA VAL A 163 -7.13 18.86 30.26
C VAL A 163 -8.00 17.75 30.88
N ASP A 164 -9.01 18.14 31.67
CA ASP A 164 -9.93 17.20 32.31
C ASP A 164 -10.84 16.51 31.27
N LEU A 165 -11.28 17.23 30.25
CA LEU A 165 -12.03 16.65 29.12
C LEU A 165 -11.22 15.57 28.40
N ILE A 166 -9.95 15.84 28.10
CA ILE A 166 -9.06 14.89 27.44
C ILE A 166 -8.81 13.69 28.37
N ARG A 167 -8.55 13.92 29.65
CA ARG A 167 -8.33 12.84 30.63
C ARG A 167 -9.56 11.96 30.82
N SER A 168 -10.72 12.53 30.99
CA SER A 168 -11.97 11.77 31.24
C SER A 168 -12.40 10.93 30.02
N ASN A 169 -12.09 11.35 28.80
CA ASN A 169 -12.42 10.61 27.59
C ASN A 169 -11.35 9.57 27.21
N ARG A 170 -10.10 9.73 27.67
CA ARG A 170 -9.05 8.72 27.51
C ARG A 170 -9.37 7.42 28.27
N TRP A 171 -10.10 7.53 29.39
CA TRP A 171 -10.56 6.38 30.18
C TRP A 171 -11.80 5.69 29.55
N LYS A 172 -12.60 6.38 28.74
CA LYS A 172 -13.76 5.81 28.07
C LYS A 172 -13.40 4.97 26.83
N GLU A 173 -12.28 5.23 26.16
CA GLU A 173 -11.75 4.39 25.07
C GLU A 173 -11.10 3.09 25.57
N ALA A 174 -10.75 3.01 26.84
CA ALA A 174 -10.13 1.83 27.47
C ALA A 174 -11.13 0.90 28.13
N GLY A 175 -12.44 1.02 27.87
CA GLY A 175 -13.48 0.06 28.25
C GLY A 175 -13.31 -0.56 29.64
N ALA A 176 -13.24 0.25 30.69
CA ALA A 176 -13.21 -0.24 32.06
C ALA A 176 -13.96 0.76 32.96
N GLU A 177 -15.27 0.62 33.04
CA GLU A 177 -15.94 0.80 34.32
C GLU A 177 -15.68 -0.48 35.08
N ASP A 178 -14.85 -0.39 36.10
CA ASP A 178 -15.15 -0.73 37.48
C ASP A 178 -13.90 -1.04 38.28
N ASP A 179 -13.98 -0.57 39.50
CA ASP A 179 -13.28 -1.01 40.70
C ASP A 179 -11.86 -0.48 40.92
N LEU A 180 -11.79 0.80 41.21
CA LEU A 180 -10.81 1.35 42.16
C LEU A 180 -11.18 0.92 43.58
N GLY A 181 -11.18 -0.39 43.83
CA GLY A 181 -11.45 -0.98 45.13
C GLY A 181 -10.54 -2.16 45.38
N ALA A 182 -9.58 -1.99 46.26
CA ALA A 182 -8.72 -3.00 46.82
C ALA A 182 -7.53 -3.48 45.96
N VAL A 183 -6.34 -3.15 46.37
CA VAL A 183 -5.10 -3.90 46.09
C VAL A 183 -5.36 -5.34 46.51
N ARG A 184 -5.75 -6.19 45.56
CA ARG A 184 -5.80 -7.66 45.79
C ARG A 184 -4.35 -8.12 45.80
N THR A 185 -3.90 -8.53 46.95
CA THR A 185 -2.60 -9.21 47.17
C THR A 185 -2.84 -10.71 46.89
N GLU A 186 -2.89 -11.08 45.60
CA GLU A 186 -2.98 -12.51 45.23
C GLU A 186 -1.73 -13.23 45.73
N THR A 187 -1.97 -14.39 46.35
CA THR A 187 -0.92 -15.31 46.77
C THR A 187 -0.36 -16.08 45.59
N GLU A 188 0.84 -16.60 45.70
CA GLU A 188 1.44 -17.43 44.65
C GLU A 188 0.57 -18.66 44.30
N ALA A 189 -0.15 -19.22 45.29
CA ALA A 189 -1.06 -20.33 45.06
C ALA A 189 -2.27 -19.96 44.17
N GLU A 190 -2.80 -18.75 44.35
CA GLU A 190 -3.90 -18.23 43.51
C GLU A 190 -3.42 -17.96 42.09
N VAL A 191 -2.23 -17.41 41.89
CA VAL A 191 -1.64 -17.19 40.57
C VAL A 191 -1.35 -18.52 39.86
N ARG A 192 -0.90 -19.55 40.60
CA ARG A 192 -0.73 -20.90 40.03
C ARG A 192 -2.08 -21.51 39.62
N ALA A 193 -3.10 -21.34 40.41
CA ALA A 193 -4.46 -21.82 40.06
C ALA A 193 -5.01 -21.11 38.81
N LEU A 194 -4.71 -19.81 38.62
CA LEU A 194 -5.03 -19.09 37.38
C LEU A 194 -4.28 -19.64 36.17
N LEU A 195 -2.99 -19.91 36.33
CA LEU A 195 -2.15 -20.49 35.27
C LEU A 195 -2.57 -21.91 34.92
N ASP A 196 -3.11 -22.67 35.86
CA ASP A 196 -3.66 -24.00 35.61
C ASP A 196 -4.96 -23.97 34.79
N GLY A 197 -5.70 -22.87 34.86
CA GLY A 197 -6.88 -22.62 34.03
C GLY A 197 -6.61 -22.05 32.63
N LEU A 198 -5.35 -21.81 32.27
CA LEU A 198 -4.94 -21.25 30.98
C LEU A 198 -4.20 -22.29 30.14
N ASP A 199 -4.49 -22.35 28.83
CA ASP A 199 -3.80 -23.25 27.90
C ASP A 199 -2.37 -22.76 27.62
N PRO A 200 -1.30 -23.51 27.97
CA PRO A 200 0.06 -23.13 27.67
C PRO A 200 0.41 -23.22 26.17
N ASN A 201 -0.44 -23.86 25.33
CA ASN A 201 -0.32 -23.87 23.87
C ASN A 201 -1.02 -22.69 23.21
N CYS A 202 -1.41 -21.66 23.96
CA CYS A 202 -2.04 -20.45 23.49
C CYS A 202 -1.17 -19.70 22.47
N HIS A 203 -1.80 -18.77 21.75
CA HIS A 203 -1.09 -17.92 20.77
C HIS A 203 0.03 -17.09 21.45
N TYR A 204 1.07 -16.76 20.65
CA TYR A 204 2.25 -16.02 21.13
C TYR A 204 1.90 -14.71 21.87
N ASP A 205 0.92 -13.94 21.37
CA ASP A 205 0.51 -12.68 22.02
C ASP A 205 -0.17 -12.91 23.35
N GLU A 206 -0.92 -13.99 23.48
CA GLU A 206 -1.54 -14.40 24.74
C GLU A 206 -0.47 -14.91 25.72
N TRP A 207 0.47 -15.71 25.26
CA TRP A 207 1.62 -16.15 26.02
C TRP A 207 2.44 -14.94 26.54
N ILE A 208 2.66 -13.90 25.73
CA ILE A 208 3.29 -12.62 26.14
C ILE A 208 2.43 -11.90 27.17
N ARG A 209 1.10 -11.83 27.00
CA ARG A 209 0.19 -11.17 27.96
C ARG A 209 0.22 -11.85 29.32
N VAL A 210 0.25 -13.18 29.36
CA VAL A 210 0.41 -13.95 30.60
C VAL A 210 1.74 -13.58 31.26
N GLY A 211 2.84 -13.53 30.50
CA GLY A 211 4.14 -13.10 30.98
C GLY A 211 4.14 -11.68 31.55
N MET A 212 3.48 -10.73 30.86
CA MET A 212 3.33 -9.34 31.32
C MET A 212 2.53 -9.25 32.61
N ALA A 213 1.44 -9.99 32.74
CA ALA A 213 0.62 -10.00 33.95
C ALA A 213 1.38 -10.54 35.16
N ILE A 214 2.15 -11.62 34.99
CA ILE A 214 3.00 -12.17 36.05
C ILE A 214 4.15 -11.23 36.38
N HIS A 215 4.75 -10.58 35.36
CA HIS A 215 5.80 -9.58 35.57
C HIS A 215 5.29 -8.37 36.38
N HIS A 216 4.09 -7.90 36.07
CA HIS A 216 3.46 -6.81 36.83
C HIS A 216 3.19 -7.19 38.28
N TRP A 217 2.75 -8.42 38.52
CA TRP A 217 2.52 -8.94 39.87
C TRP A 217 3.82 -9.18 40.65
N ARG A 218 4.85 -9.81 40.03
CA ARG A 218 6.18 -10.05 40.60
C ARG A 218 7.28 -9.95 39.56
N PRO A 219 7.94 -8.81 39.39
CA PRO A 219 8.95 -8.60 38.34
C PRO A 219 10.29 -9.35 38.58
N GLY A 220 10.45 -10.00 39.73
CA GLY A 220 11.69 -10.69 40.13
C GLY A 220 11.83 -12.12 39.58
N LYS A 221 12.84 -12.83 40.16
CA LYS A 221 13.17 -14.22 39.77
C LYS A 221 12.02 -15.21 39.98
N GLU A 222 11.16 -14.94 40.93
CA GLU A 222 10.00 -15.78 41.27
C GLU A 222 8.97 -15.72 40.14
N GLY A 223 8.63 -14.52 39.65
CA GLY A 223 7.66 -14.35 38.59
C GLY A 223 8.09 -15.00 37.24
N ILE A 224 9.35 -14.78 36.81
CA ILE A 224 9.84 -15.43 35.58
C ILE A 224 9.89 -16.96 35.74
N SER A 225 10.13 -17.47 36.94
CA SER A 225 10.13 -18.91 37.21
C SER A 225 8.73 -19.51 37.09
N LEU A 226 7.71 -18.81 37.57
CA LEU A 226 6.30 -19.21 37.44
C LEU A 226 5.87 -19.23 35.97
N TRP A 227 6.19 -18.19 35.21
CA TRP A 227 5.90 -18.12 33.79
C TRP A 227 6.63 -19.21 33.01
N ALA A 228 7.88 -19.53 33.36
CA ALA A 228 8.63 -20.61 32.75
C ALA A 228 8.02 -21.98 33.03
N GLN A 229 7.63 -22.28 34.27
CA GLN A 229 7.00 -23.54 34.65
C GLN A 229 5.67 -23.75 33.90
N TRP A 230 4.88 -22.70 33.73
CA TRP A 230 3.66 -22.76 32.95
C TRP A 230 3.95 -23.00 31.47
N SER A 231 4.89 -22.26 30.86
CA SER A 231 5.31 -22.40 29.46
C SER A 231 5.93 -23.75 29.12
N GLU A 232 6.61 -24.38 30.08
CA GLU A 232 7.24 -25.70 29.91
C GLU A 232 6.20 -26.82 29.69
N ARG A 233 4.91 -26.57 29.98
CA ARG A 233 3.81 -27.51 29.75
C ARG A 233 3.30 -27.50 28.30
N ALA A 234 3.77 -26.55 27.47
CA ALA A 234 3.40 -26.46 26.05
C ALA A 234 4.08 -27.55 25.20
N HIS A 235 3.45 -27.94 24.09
CA HIS A 235 4.04 -28.89 23.12
C HIS A 235 5.37 -28.42 22.52
N LYS A 236 5.55 -27.10 22.38
CA LYS A 236 6.82 -26.45 21.95
C LYS A 236 7.14 -25.31 22.91
N PRO A 237 7.75 -25.60 24.05
CA PRO A 237 8.02 -24.58 25.04
C PRO A 237 9.07 -23.58 24.53
N ALA A 238 8.92 -22.30 24.92
CA ALA A 238 9.89 -21.27 24.65
C ALA A 238 11.18 -21.54 25.43
N THR A 239 12.33 -21.27 24.82
CA THR A 239 13.62 -21.41 25.49
C THR A 239 13.78 -20.37 26.63
N ARG A 240 14.51 -20.74 27.69
CA ARG A 240 14.80 -19.80 28.78
C ARG A 240 15.47 -18.51 28.33
N ALA A 241 16.25 -18.55 27.25
CA ALA A 241 16.87 -17.36 26.66
C ALA A 241 15.86 -16.44 25.98
N GLN A 242 14.84 -17.00 25.31
CA GLN A 242 13.73 -16.22 24.72
C GLN A 242 12.88 -15.59 25.81
N MET A 243 12.49 -16.37 26.82
CA MET A 243 11.71 -15.88 27.96
C MET A 243 12.42 -14.74 28.70
N ARG A 244 13.71 -14.88 28.96
CA ARG A 244 14.51 -13.84 29.63
C ARG A 244 14.59 -12.54 28.83
N ARG A 245 14.68 -12.62 27.48
CA ARG A 245 14.65 -11.43 26.62
C ARG A 245 13.32 -10.69 26.71
N HIS A 246 12.21 -11.41 26.68
CA HIS A 246 10.88 -10.81 26.81
C HIS A 246 10.68 -10.25 28.22
N TRP A 247 11.07 -10.99 29.25
CA TRP A 247 10.95 -10.55 30.64
C TRP A 247 11.65 -9.21 30.92
N ILE A 248 12.84 -9.02 30.38
CA ILE A 248 13.60 -7.76 30.49
C ILE A 248 12.92 -6.64 29.69
N SER A 249 12.21 -6.96 28.61
CA SER A 249 11.51 -5.99 27.78
C SER A 249 10.14 -5.58 28.31
N PHE A 250 9.61 -6.27 29.32
CA PHE A 250 8.30 -5.96 29.91
C PHE A 250 8.28 -4.71 30.78
N GLY A 251 9.35 -3.99 30.97
CA GLY A 251 9.54 -2.70 31.62
C GLY A 251 8.30 -2.03 32.25
N ASP A 252 8.46 -0.88 32.89
CA ASP A 252 7.36 -0.10 33.49
C ASP A 252 6.40 0.46 32.44
N ALA A 253 5.52 -0.39 31.90
CA ALA A 253 4.45 0.05 31.01
C ALA A 253 3.43 0.88 31.81
N LYS A 254 3.11 2.08 31.33
CA LYS A 254 2.10 2.98 31.94
C LYS A 254 0.68 2.36 32.02
N ASN A 255 0.41 1.29 31.28
CA ASN A 255 -0.81 0.45 31.38
C ASN A 255 -0.38 -1.03 31.42
N PRO A 256 -0.05 -1.56 32.60
CA PRO A 256 0.37 -2.94 32.72
C PRO A 256 -0.79 -3.91 32.49
N VAL A 257 -0.51 -5.01 31.81
CA VAL A 257 -1.41 -6.17 31.81
C VAL A 257 -1.39 -6.75 33.22
N THR A 258 -2.54 -6.80 33.89
CA THR A 258 -2.66 -7.22 35.28
C THR A 258 -3.23 -8.64 35.40
N LEU A 259 -3.13 -9.26 36.58
CA LEU A 259 -3.74 -10.56 36.88
C LEU A 259 -5.27 -10.55 36.71
N SER A 260 -5.91 -9.37 36.81
CA SER A 260 -7.35 -9.22 36.53
C SER A 260 -7.73 -9.64 35.12
N SER A 261 -6.84 -9.44 34.14
CA SER A 261 -7.07 -9.91 32.77
C SER A 261 -7.00 -11.44 32.65
N MET A 262 -6.17 -12.09 33.44
CA MET A 262 -6.12 -13.57 33.54
C MET A 262 -7.35 -14.13 34.27
N HIS A 263 -7.81 -13.48 35.34
CA HIS A 263 -9.05 -13.82 36.02
C HIS A 263 -10.25 -13.76 35.06
N ALA A 264 -10.33 -12.73 34.24
CA ALA A 264 -11.40 -12.58 33.23
C ALA A 264 -11.38 -13.74 32.22
N GLN A 265 -10.20 -14.15 31.75
CA GLN A 265 -10.05 -15.28 30.82
C GLN A 265 -10.46 -16.61 31.44
N VAL A 266 -10.02 -16.91 32.66
CA VAL A 266 -10.39 -18.14 33.38
C VAL A 266 -11.88 -18.16 33.73
N GLN A 267 -12.46 -17.01 34.11
CA GLN A 267 -13.91 -16.91 34.35
C GLN A 267 -14.74 -17.03 33.08
N GLN A 268 -14.23 -16.58 31.93
CA GLN A 268 -14.87 -16.79 30.63
C GLN A 268 -14.87 -18.27 30.21
N ALA A 269 -13.78 -18.99 30.45
CA ALA A 269 -13.67 -20.43 30.18
C ALA A 269 -14.57 -21.31 31.10
N SER A 270 -14.98 -20.80 32.27
CA SER A 270 -15.76 -21.54 33.26
C SER A 270 -17.24 -21.20 33.29
N LYS A 271 -17.76 -20.27 32.49
CA LYS A 271 -19.19 -19.95 32.45
C LYS A 271 -19.91 -20.94 31.53
N PRO A 272 -21.00 -21.62 32.00
CA PRO A 272 -21.84 -22.37 31.10
C PRO A 272 -22.48 -21.42 30.09
N ALA A 273 -22.55 -21.88 28.82
CA ALA A 273 -23.22 -21.16 27.76
C ALA A 273 -24.66 -20.81 28.16
N PRO A 274 -25.18 -19.63 27.83
CA PRO A 274 -26.60 -19.32 28.09
C PRO A 274 -27.47 -20.30 27.31
N GLU A 275 -28.43 -20.92 28.00
CA GLU A 275 -29.42 -21.76 27.36
C GLU A 275 -30.14 -20.97 26.26
N ALA A 276 -30.06 -21.45 25.03
CA ALA A 276 -30.74 -20.89 23.86
C ALA A 276 -32.24 -21.11 23.99
N THR A 277 -32.98 -20.14 24.49
CA THR A 277 -34.43 -20.08 24.40
C THR A 277 -34.85 -19.11 23.32
N GLY A 278 -34.88 -19.54 22.08
CA GLY A 278 -35.39 -18.75 20.97
C GLY A 278 -35.28 -19.53 19.66
N ASN A 279 -36.41 -19.75 19.00
CA ASN A 279 -36.53 -20.21 17.62
C ASN A 279 -35.97 -19.17 16.65
N GLY A 280 -34.64 -18.98 16.63
CA GLY A 280 -33.94 -18.12 15.66
C GLY A 280 -32.94 -18.97 14.94
N GLU A 281 -32.92 -18.86 13.61
CA GLU A 281 -31.86 -19.39 12.77
C GLU A 281 -30.50 -19.07 13.41
N ASP A 282 -29.60 -20.06 13.39
CA ASP A 282 -28.28 -19.96 14.02
C ASP A 282 -27.37 -18.99 13.26
N TRP A 283 -27.70 -17.68 13.38
CA TRP A 283 -27.02 -16.60 12.70
C TRP A 283 -25.54 -16.48 13.12
N VAL A 284 -25.16 -16.99 14.30
CA VAL A 284 -23.78 -16.94 14.79
C VAL A 284 -22.84 -17.72 13.88
N SER A 285 -23.32 -18.85 13.33
CA SER A 285 -22.55 -19.70 12.43
C SER A 285 -22.23 -19.05 11.08
N GLU A 286 -22.98 -18.01 10.69
CA GLU A 286 -22.75 -17.22 9.47
C GLU A 286 -21.60 -16.20 9.62
N TRP A 287 -21.15 -15.95 10.85
CA TRP A 287 -20.15 -14.94 11.16
C TRP A 287 -18.87 -15.54 11.71
N VAL A 288 -17.76 -14.79 11.46
CA VAL A 288 -16.43 -15.13 11.97
C VAL A 288 -15.74 -13.84 12.41
N TRP A 289 -15.15 -13.85 13.60
CA TRP A 289 -14.25 -12.76 14.00
C TRP A 289 -12.89 -12.92 13.31
N VAL A 290 -12.46 -11.92 12.56
CA VAL A 290 -11.18 -11.92 11.84
C VAL A 290 -10.19 -11.00 12.54
N ASN A 291 -9.24 -11.61 13.23
CA ASN A 291 -8.33 -10.91 14.15
C ASN A 291 -7.48 -9.83 13.47
N ASN A 292 -6.90 -10.12 12.30
CA ASN A 292 -6.05 -9.16 11.58
C ASN A 292 -6.82 -7.93 11.08
N HIS A 293 -8.13 -8.07 10.87
CA HIS A 293 -9.02 -7.00 10.44
C HIS A 293 -9.68 -6.28 11.62
N GLY A 294 -9.71 -6.91 12.81
CA GLY A 294 -10.44 -6.38 13.96
C GLY A 294 -11.93 -6.20 13.66
N ALA A 295 -12.53 -7.13 12.93
CA ALA A 295 -13.88 -7.01 12.40
C ALA A 295 -14.57 -8.38 12.28
N PHE A 296 -15.89 -8.38 12.32
CA PHE A 296 -16.72 -9.53 11.97
C PHE A 296 -16.79 -9.68 10.45
N TYR A 297 -16.74 -10.91 9.99
CA TYR A 297 -16.87 -11.25 8.59
C TYR A 297 -18.08 -12.15 8.38
N ASP A 298 -18.97 -11.73 7.49
CA ASP A 298 -20.12 -12.52 7.03
C ASP A 298 -19.64 -13.50 5.95
N ILE A 299 -19.63 -14.79 6.28
CA ILE A 299 -19.18 -15.84 5.35
C ILE A 299 -20.16 -16.13 4.22
N VAL A 300 -21.38 -15.62 4.32
CA VAL A 300 -22.42 -15.78 3.29
C VAL A 300 -22.36 -14.62 2.29
N ARG A 301 -22.19 -13.37 2.78
CA ARG A 301 -22.23 -12.17 1.95
C ARG A 301 -20.86 -11.66 1.50
N ASP A 302 -19.75 -12.19 2.05
CA ASP A 302 -18.38 -11.71 1.83
C ASP A 302 -18.19 -10.23 2.25
N GLU A 303 -18.70 -9.87 3.43
CA GLU A 303 -18.65 -8.50 3.93
C GLU A 303 -18.03 -8.43 5.33
N PHE A 304 -17.30 -7.35 5.58
CA PHE A 304 -16.76 -7.02 6.90
C PHE A 304 -17.64 -6.01 7.61
N LEU A 305 -17.96 -6.29 8.89
CA LEU A 305 -18.63 -5.33 9.77
C LEU A 305 -17.79 -5.06 11.01
N GLY A 306 -17.62 -3.78 11.33
CA GLY A 306 -17.10 -3.39 12.64
C GLY A 306 -18.15 -3.59 13.74
N ASP A 307 -17.71 -3.62 15.00
CA ASP A 307 -18.52 -3.90 16.19
C ASP A 307 -19.85 -3.15 16.24
N ARG A 308 -19.83 -1.85 15.93
CA ARG A 308 -21.03 -1.02 15.97
C ARG A 308 -22.09 -1.48 14.96
N SER A 309 -21.67 -1.74 13.73
CA SER A 309 -22.58 -2.20 12.66
C SER A 309 -23.09 -3.60 12.93
N PHE A 310 -22.22 -4.47 13.41
CA PHE A 310 -22.56 -5.83 13.84
C PHE A 310 -23.61 -5.80 14.98
N ASN A 311 -23.41 -4.96 16.00
CA ASN A 311 -24.35 -4.80 17.09
C ASN A 311 -25.70 -4.26 16.62
N MET A 312 -25.70 -3.27 15.71
CA MET A 312 -26.95 -2.73 15.14
C MET A 312 -27.73 -3.80 14.35
N LEU A 313 -27.01 -4.62 13.57
CA LEU A 313 -27.61 -5.65 12.72
C LEU A 313 -28.29 -6.78 13.53
N HIS A 314 -27.74 -7.10 14.70
CA HIS A 314 -28.14 -8.27 15.47
C HIS A 314 -28.84 -7.97 16.79
N THR A 315 -29.13 -6.70 17.11
CA THR A 315 -29.77 -6.31 18.38
C THR A 315 -31.13 -6.97 18.58
N ASP A 316 -31.91 -7.11 17.53
CA ASP A 316 -33.24 -7.72 17.53
C ASP A 316 -33.21 -9.25 17.74
N LYS A 317 -32.09 -9.89 17.44
CA LYS A 317 -31.88 -11.33 17.60
C LYS A 317 -31.43 -11.73 19.01
N MET A 318 -31.22 -10.74 19.89
CA MET A 318 -30.68 -11.02 21.23
C MET A 318 -31.72 -11.58 22.18
N PRO A 319 -31.38 -12.63 22.96
CA PRO A 319 -32.28 -13.19 23.97
C PRO A 319 -32.52 -12.17 25.09
N VAL A 320 -33.77 -12.08 25.54
CA VAL A 320 -34.13 -11.22 26.67
C VAL A 320 -34.07 -12.01 27.96
N ASN A 321 -33.26 -11.57 28.91
CA ASN A 321 -33.18 -12.25 30.21
C ASN A 321 -34.41 -11.99 31.10
N LYS A 322 -34.51 -12.71 32.21
CA LYS A 322 -35.63 -12.59 33.17
C LYS A 322 -35.84 -11.16 33.75
N LYS A 323 -34.85 -10.27 33.59
CA LYS A 323 -34.91 -8.87 34.01
C LYS A 323 -35.23 -7.90 32.86
N GLY A 324 -35.63 -8.40 31.69
CA GLY A 324 -35.97 -7.60 30.52
C GLY A 324 -34.75 -6.98 29.80
N LYS A 325 -33.50 -7.45 30.07
CA LYS A 325 -32.30 -6.95 29.43
C LYS A 325 -31.75 -7.96 28.42
N SER A 326 -31.31 -7.47 27.26
CA SER A 326 -30.60 -8.23 26.24
C SER A 326 -29.09 -7.98 26.32
N PRO A 327 -28.23 -8.98 26.05
CA PRO A 327 -26.80 -8.74 25.92
C PRO A 327 -26.51 -7.93 24.67
N VAL A 328 -25.33 -7.31 24.60
CA VAL A 328 -24.80 -6.72 23.37
C VAL A 328 -24.46 -7.85 22.41
N PRO A 329 -24.81 -7.77 21.10
CA PRO A 329 -24.55 -8.84 20.15
C PRO A 329 -23.08 -9.30 20.07
N THR A 330 -22.10 -8.41 20.13
CA THR A 330 -20.67 -8.76 20.17
C THR A 330 -20.33 -9.61 21.41
N ALA A 331 -20.88 -9.26 22.59
CA ALA A 331 -20.69 -10.03 23.82
C ALA A 331 -21.41 -11.39 23.76
N TYR A 332 -22.60 -11.44 23.17
CA TYR A 332 -23.32 -12.68 22.92
C TYR A 332 -22.54 -13.60 21.99
N TYR A 333 -22.06 -13.08 20.86
CA TYR A 333 -21.24 -13.82 19.91
C TYR A 333 -20.00 -14.42 20.57
N THR A 334 -19.25 -13.62 21.34
CA THR A 334 -18.00 -14.06 21.99
C THR A 334 -18.22 -15.22 22.98
N MET A 335 -19.41 -15.34 23.55
CA MET A 335 -19.76 -16.39 24.50
C MET A 335 -20.46 -17.59 23.85
N HIS A 336 -20.82 -17.50 22.57
CA HIS A 336 -21.56 -18.55 21.89
C HIS A 336 -20.63 -19.71 21.53
N PRO A 337 -21.07 -20.99 21.69
CA PRO A 337 -20.25 -22.17 21.40
C PRO A 337 -19.85 -22.29 19.92
N ASP A 338 -20.67 -21.76 19.02
CA ASP A 338 -20.41 -21.76 17.58
C ASP A 338 -19.64 -20.51 17.10
N ALA A 339 -19.23 -19.61 18.01
CA ALA A 339 -18.40 -18.47 17.68
C ALA A 339 -17.04 -18.92 17.12
N ARG A 340 -16.67 -18.35 16.00
CA ARG A 340 -15.41 -18.68 15.32
C ARG A 340 -14.48 -17.48 15.29
N VAL A 341 -13.24 -17.73 15.64
CA VAL A 341 -12.17 -16.75 15.58
C VAL A 341 -11.09 -17.25 14.63
N VAL A 342 -10.74 -16.45 13.65
CA VAL A 342 -9.68 -16.74 12.68
C VAL A 342 -8.63 -15.63 12.69
N ILE A 343 -7.44 -15.94 12.21
CA ILE A 343 -6.34 -14.98 12.19
C ILE A 343 -6.53 -13.95 11.06
N GLY A 344 -7.00 -14.37 9.91
CA GLY A 344 -7.14 -13.52 8.73
C GLY A 344 -7.97 -14.18 7.65
N THR A 345 -7.80 -13.66 6.42
CA THR A 345 -8.46 -14.20 5.24
C THR A 345 -7.45 -14.76 4.24
N VAL A 346 -7.89 -15.69 3.42
CA VAL A 346 -7.19 -16.23 2.27
C VAL A 346 -8.18 -16.42 1.12
N TYR A 347 -7.75 -16.30 -0.09
CA TYR A 347 -8.52 -16.72 -1.26
C TYR A 347 -7.92 -18.02 -1.77
N ASP A 348 -8.62 -19.15 -1.55
CA ASP A 348 -8.15 -20.48 -1.95
C ASP A 348 -9.20 -21.22 -2.78
N PRO A 349 -9.18 -21.10 -4.11
CA PRO A 349 -10.13 -21.76 -4.98
C PRO A 349 -9.84 -23.26 -5.19
N THR A 350 -8.82 -23.81 -4.52
CA THR A 350 -8.54 -25.26 -4.57
C THR A 350 -9.42 -26.08 -3.64
N THR A 351 -10.18 -25.42 -2.77
CA THR A 351 -11.16 -26.03 -1.85
C THR A 351 -12.41 -25.17 -1.73
N SER A 352 -13.54 -25.82 -1.45
CA SER A 352 -14.82 -25.15 -1.14
C SER A 352 -15.00 -24.87 0.35
N ASP A 353 -14.08 -25.30 1.20
CA ASP A 353 -14.17 -25.09 2.65
C ASP A 353 -14.12 -23.61 2.98
N LYS A 354 -15.06 -23.14 3.80
CA LYS A 354 -15.17 -21.73 4.21
C LYS A 354 -14.09 -21.32 5.22
N ILE A 355 -13.58 -22.27 6.00
CA ILE A 355 -12.46 -22.08 6.91
C ILE A 355 -11.37 -23.08 6.56
N VAL A 356 -10.19 -22.60 6.28
CA VAL A 356 -9.03 -23.39 5.89
C VAL A 356 -7.88 -23.14 6.85
N THR A 357 -6.93 -24.06 6.88
CA THR A 357 -5.70 -23.88 7.68
C THR A 357 -4.56 -23.43 6.79
N ASP A 358 -4.00 -22.26 7.06
CA ASP A 358 -2.79 -21.76 6.42
C ASP A 358 -1.69 -21.58 7.49
N HIS A 359 -0.57 -22.32 7.34
CA HIS A 359 0.53 -22.38 8.32
C HIS A 359 0.10 -22.70 9.77
N GLY A 360 -0.88 -23.59 9.94
CA GLY A 360 -1.38 -23.98 11.26
C GLY A 360 -2.37 -22.99 11.86
N HIS A 361 -2.76 -21.97 11.12
CA HIS A 361 -3.74 -20.97 11.58
C HIS A 361 -5.06 -21.10 10.81
N PRO A 362 -6.21 -21.00 11.49
CA PRO A 362 -7.50 -20.93 10.83
C PRO A 362 -7.65 -19.58 10.11
N MET A 363 -8.06 -19.65 8.84
CA MET A 363 -8.29 -18.51 7.96
C MET A 363 -9.66 -18.62 7.32
N VAL A 364 -10.36 -17.51 7.09
CA VAL A 364 -11.54 -17.50 6.24
C VAL A 364 -11.12 -17.64 4.79
N ASN A 365 -11.70 -18.60 4.09
CA ASN A 365 -11.58 -18.70 2.64
C ASN A 365 -12.63 -17.80 1.99
N ARG A 366 -12.18 -16.76 1.30
CA ARG A 366 -13.05 -15.83 0.56
C ARG A 366 -13.52 -16.39 -0.78
N PHE A 367 -12.95 -17.49 -1.25
CA PHE A 367 -13.46 -18.15 -2.45
C PHE A 367 -14.85 -18.72 -2.20
N ARG A 368 -15.75 -18.49 -3.14
CA ARG A 368 -17.13 -19.00 -3.13
C ARG A 368 -17.38 -19.75 -4.42
N GLN A 369 -17.63 -21.05 -4.30
CA GLN A 369 -17.86 -21.92 -5.45
C GLN A 369 -19.11 -21.52 -6.25
N GLU A 370 -20.11 -20.96 -5.58
CA GLU A 370 -21.36 -20.45 -6.18
C GLU A 370 -21.14 -19.27 -7.13
N THR A 371 -20.01 -18.58 -7.06
CA THR A 371 -19.65 -17.48 -7.98
C THR A 371 -19.15 -17.97 -9.33
N LEU A 372 -18.76 -19.26 -9.40
CA LEU A 372 -18.36 -19.85 -10.66
C LEU A 372 -19.59 -20.02 -11.58
N PRO A 373 -19.48 -19.67 -12.87
CA PRO A 373 -20.53 -19.89 -13.84
C PRO A 373 -20.87 -21.38 -13.96
N LYS A 374 -22.15 -21.69 -14.11
CA LYS A 374 -22.58 -23.07 -14.40
C LYS A 374 -22.02 -23.50 -15.75
N SER A 375 -21.44 -24.69 -15.79
CA SER A 375 -20.99 -25.32 -17.03
C SER A 375 -22.18 -25.97 -17.75
N ALA A 376 -22.18 -25.88 -19.08
CA ALA A 376 -23.10 -26.68 -19.89
C ALA A 376 -22.68 -28.15 -19.88
N THR A 377 -23.54 -29.03 -20.33
CA THR A 377 -23.25 -30.46 -20.50
C THR A 377 -22.76 -30.79 -21.92
N SER A 378 -23.00 -29.88 -22.87
CA SER A 378 -22.60 -30.01 -24.27
C SER A 378 -22.55 -28.63 -24.92
N ILE A 379 -21.93 -28.52 -26.07
CA ILE A 379 -21.90 -27.31 -26.90
C ILE A 379 -23.05 -27.40 -27.91
N SER A 380 -23.89 -26.37 -27.98
CA SER A 380 -24.94 -26.23 -28.97
C SER A 380 -24.36 -25.90 -30.33
N ASP A 381 -25.09 -26.15 -31.42
CA ASP A 381 -24.66 -25.83 -32.80
C ASP A 381 -24.36 -24.35 -32.97
N GLU A 382 -25.17 -23.45 -32.40
CA GLU A 382 -24.91 -22.01 -32.40
C GLU A 382 -23.63 -21.62 -31.64
N ALA A 383 -23.38 -22.24 -30.49
CA ALA A 383 -22.16 -21.99 -29.72
C ALA A 383 -20.92 -22.53 -30.43
N ASP A 384 -21.02 -23.69 -31.08
CA ASP A 384 -19.96 -24.28 -31.92
C ASP A 384 -19.64 -23.39 -33.12
N GLU A 385 -20.66 -22.84 -33.75
CA GLU A 385 -20.49 -21.85 -34.85
C GLU A 385 -19.77 -20.59 -34.36
N TYR A 386 -20.18 -20.04 -33.22
CA TYR A 386 -19.47 -18.88 -32.58
C TYR A 386 -18.03 -19.25 -32.24
N ILE A 387 -17.78 -20.38 -31.66
CA ILE A 387 -16.43 -20.84 -31.28
C ILE A 387 -15.54 -20.92 -32.52
N ARG A 388 -15.99 -21.62 -33.55
CA ARG A 388 -15.18 -21.87 -34.75
C ARG A 388 -14.99 -20.64 -35.63
N ASN A 389 -16.04 -19.85 -35.81
CA ASN A 389 -16.04 -18.77 -36.80
C ASN A 389 -15.68 -17.40 -36.22
N ILE A 390 -15.79 -17.20 -34.91
CA ILE A 390 -15.56 -15.91 -34.24
C ILE A 390 -14.43 -16.01 -33.21
N MET A 391 -14.59 -16.89 -32.20
CA MET A 391 -13.66 -16.97 -31.06
C MET A 391 -12.28 -17.47 -31.49
N LEU A 392 -12.17 -18.61 -32.15
CA LEU A 392 -10.88 -19.17 -32.58
C LEU A 392 -10.14 -18.30 -33.59
N PRO A 393 -10.77 -17.70 -34.61
CA PRO A 393 -10.15 -16.70 -35.46
C PRO A 393 -9.63 -15.48 -34.70
N HIS A 394 -10.34 -15.03 -33.64
CA HIS A 394 -9.87 -13.93 -32.82
C HIS A 394 -8.65 -14.32 -31.96
N PHE A 395 -8.61 -15.50 -31.37
CA PHE A 395 -7.40 -16.03 -30.73
C PHE A 395 -6.23 -16.11 -31.71
N MET A 396 -6.49 -16.54 -32.92
CA MET A 396 -5.47 -16.61 -33.98
C MET A 396 -4.95 -15.23 -34.35
N PHE A 397 -5.85 -14.23 -34.47
CA PHE A 397 -5.47 -12.84 -34.70
C PHE A 397 -4.62 -12.29 -33.54
N LEU A 398 -5.09 -12.46 -32.30
CA LEU A 398 -4.31 -12.05 -31.10
C LEU A 398 -2.96 -12.76 -31.00
N GLY A 399 -2.86 -14.00 -31.46
CA GLY A 399 -1.63 -14.78 -31.58
C GLY A 399 -0.75 -14.39 -32.79
N ALA A 400 -1.04 -13.28 -33.45
CA ALA A 400 -0.33 -12.80 -34.65
C ALA A 400 -0.29 -13.82 -35.82
N GLY A 401 -1.35 -14.58 -36.02
CA GLY A 401 -1.46 -15.60 -37.04
C GLY A 401 -0.66 -16.89 -36.78
N HIS A 402 -0.11 -17.03 -35.57
CA HIS A 402 0.66 -18.21 -35.17
C HIS A 402 -0.18 -19.15 -34.31
N GLU A 403 -0.36 -20.39 -34.76
CA GLU A 403 -1.14 -21.41 -34.05
C GLU A 403 -0.63 -21.66 -32.62
N ASN A 404 0.67 -21.81 -32.44
CA ASN A 404 1.25 -22.04 -31.12
C ASN A 404 1.01 -20.89 -30.11
N ARG A 405 0.90 -19.64 -30.59
CA ARG A 405 0.61 -18.49 -29.73
C ARG A 405 -0.86 -18.43 -29.37
N SER A 406 -1.74 -18.77 -30.32
CA SER A 406 -3.17 -18.94 -30.09
C SER A 406 -3.42 -20.06 -29.08
N GLU A 407 -2.72 -21.20 -29.21
CA GLU A 407 -2.79 -22.33 -28.27
C GLU A 407 -2.32 -21.93 -26.86
N ILE A 408 -1.25 -21.13 -26.73
CA ILE A 408 -0.78 -20.61 -25.43
C ILE A 408 -1.88 -19.77 -24.76
N LEU A 409 -2.52 -18.86 -25.49
CA LEU A 409 -3.59 -18.02 -24.95
C LEU A 409 -4.78 -18.86 -24.48
N GLN A 410 -5.23 -19.79 -25.29
CA GLN A 410 -6.33 -20.70 -24.94
C GLN A 410 -5.96 -21.59 -23.73
N SER A 411 -4.72 -22.11 -23.71
CA SER A 411 -4.21 -22.92 -22.60
C SER A 411 -4.12 -22.16 -21.27
N VAL A 412 -3.80 -20.85 -21.31
CA VAL A 412 -3.83 -19.98 -20.11
C VAL A 412 -5.25 -19.85 -19.57
N ILE A 413 -6.24 -19.61 -20.44
CA ILE A 413 -7.65 -19.55 -20.02
C ILE A 413 -8.09 -20.91 -19.44
N ALA A 414 -7.85 -22.01 -20.18
CA ALA A 414 -8.21 -23.36 -19.78
C ALA A 414 -7.55 -23.78 -18.46
N HIS A 415 -6.28 -23.42 -18.25
CA HIS A 415 -5.58 -23.71 -17.00
C HIS A 415 -6.30 -23.08 -15.79
N ASN A 416 -6.68 -21.80 -15.89
CA ASN A 416 -7.39 -21.11 -14.82
C ASN A 416 -8.79 -21.67 -14.58
N VAL A 417 -9.47 -22.16 -15.63
CA VAL A 417 -10.78 -22.81 -15.51
C VAL A 417 -10.68 -24.21 -14.89
N GLN A 418 -9.71 -25.03 -15.35
CA GLN A 418 -9.54 -26.42 -14.93
C GLN A 418 -8.87 -26.57 -13.54
N THR A 419 -7.97 -25.64 -13.21
CA THR A 419 -7.18 -25.70 -11.98
C THR A 419 -7.05 -24.30 -11.36
N PRO A 420 -8.18 -23.69 -10.93
CA PRO A 420 -8.15 -22.36 -10.35
C PRO A 420 -7.25 -22.33 -9.09
N GLY A 421 -6.44 -21.27 -8.96
CA GLY A 421 -5.50 -21.13 -7.84
C GLY A 421 -4.18 -21.89 -7.98
N VAL A 422 -3.99 -22.69 -9.02
CA VAL A 422 -2.69 -23.28 -9.34
C VAL A 422 -1.88 -22.30 -10.17
N LEU A 423 -0.70 -21.90 -9.66
CA LEU A 423 0.13 -20.88 -10.29
C LEU A 423 0.82 -21.40 -11.55
N LEU A 424 0.72 -20.64 -12.63
CA LEU A 424 1.55 -20.82 -13.84
C LEU A 424 3.01 -20.43 -13.59
N ARG A 425 3.25 -19.50 -12.62
CA ARG A 425 4.54 -18.88 -12.31
C ARG A 425 5.12 -18.04 -13.44
N TRP A 426 4.32 -17.72 -14.43
CA TRP A 426 4.56 -16.77 -15.50
C TRP A 426 3.23 -16.19 -15.96
N ALA A 427 3.29 -15.08 -16.68
CA ALA A 427 2.11 -14.35 -17.10
C ALA A 427 2.21 -13.96 -18.58
N PRO A 428 1.14 -14.04 -19.37
CA PRO A 428 1.09 -13.44 -20.69
C PRO A 428 0.94 -11.93 -20.62
N LEU A 429 1.64 -11.24 -21.51
CA LEU A 429 1.49 -9.81 -21.81
C LEU A 429 1.14 -9.62 -23.27
N ILE A 430 -0.04 -9.10 -23.53
CA ILE A 430 -0.57 -8.88 -24.87
C ILE A 430 -0.49 -7.40 -25.20
N GLN A 431 0.40 -7.05 -26.13
CA GLN A 431 0.52 -5.69 -26.64
C GLN A 431 -0.15 -5.58 -28.02
N GLY A 432 -0.86 -4.49 -28.25
CA GLY A 432 -1.47 -4.18 -29.55
C GLY A 432 -2.10 -2.80 -29.57
N GLU A 433 -2.51 -2.36 -30.75
CA GLU A 433 -3.22 -1.09 -30.93
C GLU A 433 -4.56 -1.09 -30.18
N GLN A 434 -5.09 0.10 -29.93
CA GLN A 434 -6.44 0.27 -29.41
C GLN A 434 -7.45 -0.27 -30.46
N GLY A 435 -8.52 -0.89 -29.97
CA GLY A 435 -9.59 -1.41 -30.85
C GLY A 435 -9.37 -2.83 -31.37
N VAL A 436 -8.20 -3.47 -31.22
CA VAL A 436 -7.94 -4.84 -31.72
C VAL A 436 -8.59 -5.95 -30.88
N GLY A 437 -9.44 -5.64 -29.93
CA GLY A 437 -10.18 -6.63 -29.14
C GLY A 437 -9.40 -7.28 -27.99
N LYS A 438 -8.29 -6.72 -27.51
CA LYS A 438 -7.52 -7.28 -26.38
C LYS A 438 -8.35 -7.44 -25.10
N SER A 439 -9.21 -6.47 -24.77
CA SER A 439 -10.08 -6.48 -23.60
C SER A 439 -11.09 -7.63 -23.61
N TRP A 440 -11.33 -8.21 -24.78
CA TRP A 440 -12.15 -9.41 -24.91
C TRP A 440 -11.56 -10.59 -24.10
N LEU A 441 -10.23 -10.73 -23.99
CA LEU A 441 -9.59 -11.77 -23.17
C LEU A 441 -9.98 -11.65 -21.69
N ARG A 442 -10.04 -10.42 -21.18
CA ARG A 442 -10.52 -10.15 -19.81
C ARG A 442 -11.98 -10.57 -19.69
N MET A 443 -12.84 -10.08 -20.57
CA MET A 443 -14.27 -10.39 -20.54
C MET A 443 -14.55 -11.89 -20.72
N LEU A 444 -13.73 -12.60 -21.50
CA LEU A 444 -13.80 -14.05 -21.62
C LEU A 444 -13.48 -14.71 -20.27
N LEU A 445 -12.41 -14.28 -19.59
CA LEU A 445 -12.07 -14.78 -18.24
C LEU A 445 -13.23 -14.53 -17.26
N GLU A 446 -13.80 -13.33 -17.24
CA GLU A 446 -14.98 -13.00 -16.42
C GLU A 446 -16.19 -13.88 -16.78
N ALA A 447 -16.39 -14.14 -18.06
CA ALA A 447 -17.49 -15.00 -18.52
C ALA A 447 -17.34 -16.46 -18.07
N VAL A 448 -16.12 -17.03 -18.11
CA VAL A 448 -15.89 -18.45 -17.81
C VAL A 448 -15.47 -18.72 -16.37
N MET A 449 -14.95 -17.71 -15.64
CA MET A 449 -14.52 -17.82 -14.24
C MET A 449 -15.51 -17.18 -13.24
N GLY A 450 -16.36 -16.26 -13.71
CA GLY A 450 -17.17 -15.36 -12.88
C GLY A 450 -16.43 -14.06 -12.55
N GLU A 451 -17.16 -12.94 -12.58
CA GLU A 451 -16.60 -11.60 -12.37
C GLU A 451 -15.90 -11.46 -11.00
N GLU A 452 -16.44 -12.11 -9.97
CA GLU A 452 -15.89 -12.09 -8.61
C GLU A 452 -14.54 -12.83 -8.49
N ASN A 453 -14.20 -13.69 -9.45
CA ASN A 453 -12.95 -14.46 -9.47
C ASN A 453 -11.89 -13.86 -10.41
N VAL A 454 -12.18 -12.68 -11.00
CA VAL A 454 -11.28 -11.96 -11.90
C VAL A 454 -11.14 -10.52 -11.40
N THR A 455 -9.97 -10.13 -10.97
CA THR A 455 -9.69 -8.75 -10.56
C THR A 455 -9.07 -7.99 -11.73
N VAL A 456 -9.52 -6.75 -11.94
CA VAL A 456 -8.95 -5.85 -12.94
C VAL A 456 -8.21 -4.72 -12.26
N VAL A 457 -6.98 -4.46 -12.68
CA VAL A 457 -6.07 -3.52 -12.01
C VAL A 457 -5.46 -2.58 -13.05
N SER A 458 -5.55 -1.28 -12.80
CA SER A 458 -4.90 -0.27 -13.63
C SER A 458 -3.39 -0.20 -13.37
N ALA A 459 -2.65 0.43 -14.29
CA ALA A 459 -1.22 0.66 -14.12
C ALA A 459 -0.88 1.43 -12.82
N GLU A 460 -1.72 2.39 -12.42
CA GLU A 460 -1.55 3.16 -11.18
C GLU A 460 -1.73 2.30 -9.94
N GLN A 461 -2.75 1.46 -9.93
CA GLN A 461 -3.00 0.52 -8.83
C GLN A 461 -1.86 -0.51 -8.73
N ALA A 462 -1.36 -1.02 -9.86
CA ALA A 462 -0.22 -1.94 -9.90
C ALA A 462 1.08 -1.31 -9.35
N ALA A 463 1.25 0.01 -9.54
CA ALA A 463 2.37 0.78 -9.01
C ALA A 463 2.19 1.16 -7.52
N SER A 464 1.00 1.01 -6.95
CA SER A 464 0.70 1.35 -5.56
C SER A 464 1.44 0.43 -4.59
N ARG A 465 1.78 0.99 -3.42
CA ARG A 465 2.29 0.23 -2.28
C ARG A 465 1.24 -0.75 -1.73
N PHE A 466 -0.04 -0.37 -1.76
CA PHE A 466 -1.15 -1.19 -1.25
C PHE A 466 -1.56 -2.21 -2.31
N ARG A 467 -1.50 -3.50 -1.96
CA ARG A 467 -1.66 -4.63 -2.89
C ARG A 467 -2.75 -5.60 -2.48
N SER A 468 -3.81 -5.12 -1.84
CA SER A 468 -4.99 -5.95 -1.53
C SER A 468 -5.59 -6.64 -2.77
N TRP A 469 -5.47 -6.01 -3.93
CA TRP A 469 -5.89 -6.54 -5.21
C TRP A 469 -5.13 -7.80 -5.68
N ALA A 470 -3.95 -8.07 -5.14
CA ALA A 470 -3.10 -9.21 -5.55
C ALA A 470 -3.54 -10.54 -4.95
N THR A 471 -4.50 -10.51 -4.02
CA THR A 471 -5.02 -11.70 -3.35
C THR A 471 -6.54 -11.53 -3.19
N GLY A 472 -7.33 -12.39 -3.74
CA GLY A 472 -8.80 -12.28 -3.67
C GLY A 472 -9.48 -12.66 -4.96
N SER A 473 -8.70 -13.11 -5.95
CA SER A 473 -9.20 -13.63 -7.21
C SER A 473 -8.28 -14.71 -7.78
N ALA A 474 -8.81 -15.56 -8.63
CA ALA A 474 -8.03 -16.58 -9.33
C ALA A 474 -7.17 -15.99 -10.44
N VAL A 475 -7.65 -14.92 -11.06
CA VAL A 475 -6.94 -14.21 -12.14
C VAL A 475 -6.95 -12.70 -11.88
N CYS A 476 -5.80 -12.08 -12.06
CA CYS A 476 -5.66 -10.62 -12.06
C CYS A 476 -5.27 -10.14 -13.44
N VAL A 477 -6.08 -9.27 -14.03
CA VAL A 477 -5.83 -8.66 -15.32
C VAL A 477 -5.27 -7.25 -15.10
N LEU A 478 -4.04 -7.02 -15.53
CA LEU A 478 -3.39 -5.72 -15.50
C LEU A 478 -3.72 -4.99 -16.81
N GLU A 479 -4.65 -4.05 -16.75
CA GLU A 479 -5.06 -3.27 -17.93
C GLU A 479 -4.22 -2.00 -18.12
N GLU A 480 -4.01 -1.65 -19.39
CA GLU A 480 -3.21 -0.49 -19.81
C GLU A 480 -1.83 -0.41 -19.15
N LEU A 481 -1.25 -1.59 -18.84
CA LEU A 481 -0.01 -1.68 -18.12
C LEU A 481 1.10 -0.90 -18.81
N LYS A 482 1.61 0.12 -18.15
CA LYS A 482 2.84 0.82 -18.49
C LYS A 482 3.56 1.25 -17.21
N ILE A 483 4.67 0.63 -16.94
CA ILE A 483 5.53 1.00 -15.82
C ILE A 483 6.62 1.95 -16.34
N SER A 484 6.50 3.22 -16.01
CA SER A 484 7.38 4.31 -16.48
C SER A 484 7.89 5.16 -15.29
N GLY A 485 8.81 6.09 -15.58
CA GLY A 485 9.37 7.01 -14.58
C GLY A 485 10.60 6.45 -13.87
N LYS A 486 11.16 7.27 -12.95
CA LYS A 486 12.43 6.97 -12.25
C LYS A 486 12.36 5.70 -11.41
N ASN A 487 11.22 5.39 -10.79
CA ASN A 487 11.02 4.22 -9.92
C ASN A 487 10.49 2.98 -10.65
N ARG A 488 10.54 2.95 -11.98
CA ARG A 488 9.96 1.87 -12.78
C ARG A 488 10.50 0.47 -12.42
N TYR A 489 11.78 0.37 -12.09
CA TYR A 489 12.39 -0.89 -11.68
C TYR A 489 11.94 -1.34 -10.29
N GLU A 490 11.72 -0.41 -9.35
CA GLU A 490 11.19 -0.72 -8.01
C GLU A 490 9.77 -1.29 -8.12
N VAL A 491 8.90 -0.62 -8.89
CA VAL A 491 7.53 -1.07 -9.14
C VAL A 491 7.54 -2.44 -9.81
N TYR A 492 8.38 -2.63 -10.83
CA TYR A 492 8.51 -3.90 -11.53
C TYR A 492 9.02 -5.02 -10.61
N ASN A 493 10.07 -4.76 -9.83
CA ASN A 493 10.61 -5.72 -8.86
C ASN A 493 9.58 -6.12 -7.81
N ALA A 494 8.72 -5.20 -7.44
CA ALA A 494 7.67 -5.45 -6.48
C ALA A 494 6.50 -6.30 -7.02
N ILE A 495 6.31 -6.38 -8.34
CA ILE A 495 5.31 -7.25 -9.00
C ILE A 495 5.87 -8.67 -9.23
N LYS A 496 7.18 -8.82 -9.38
CA LYS A 496 7.82 -10.11 -9.68
C LYS A 496 7.43 -11.25 -8.72
N PRO A 497 7.43 -11.07 -7.38
CA PRO A 497 7.02 -12.10 -6.44
C PRO A 497 5.56 -12.51 -6.59
N LEU A 498 4.67 -11.57 -6.97
CA LEU A 498 3.25 -11.84 -7.13
C LEU A 498 2.99 -12.90 -8.22
N ILE A 499 3.83 -12.95 -9.25
CA ILE A 499 3.69 -13.92 -10.35
C ILE A 499 4.29 -15.29 -10.01
N THR A 500 5.39 -15.32 -9.25
CA THR A 500 6.21 -16.54 -9.11
C THR A 500 6.13 -17.21 -7.76
N ASP A 501 5.95 -16.45 -6.70
CA ASP A 501 6.15 -16.94 -5.35
C ASP A 501 4.89 -17.60 -4.82
N PRO A 502 5.00 -18.75 -4.14
CA PRO A 502 3.83 -19.45 -3.61
C PRO A 502 3.17 -18.71 -2.44
N ARG A 503 3.87 -17.72 -1.90
CA ARG A 503 3.37 -16.85 -0.84
C ARG A 503 3.80 -15.42 -1.10
N VAL A 504 2.92 -14.48 -0.77
CA VAL A 504 3.14 -13.05 -1.00
C VAL A 504 2.86 -12.25 0.26
N GLN A 505 3.65 -11.21 0.46
CA GLN A 505 3.40 -10.23 1.51
C GLN A 505 2.47 -9.15 0.97
N ILE A 506 1.38 -8.94 1.67
CA ILE A 506 0.35 -7.97 1.32
C ILE A 506 0.36 -6.83 2.33
N GLU A 507 0.35 -5.61 1.81
CA GLU A 507 0.09 -4.41 2.59
C GLU A 507 -1.29 -3.87 2.22
N GLU A 508 -2.14 -3.73 3.22
CA GLU A 508 -3.47 -3.12 3.08
C GLU A 508 -3.57 -1.87 3.95
N LYS A 509 -4.47 -0.97 3.55
CA LYS A 509 -4.67 0.26 4.29
C LYS A 509 -5.30 -0.06 5.66
N TYR A 510 -4.65 0.40 6.73
CA TYR A 510 -5.09 0.17 8.12
C TYR A 510 -4.93 -1.26 8.67
N ILE A 511 -4.36 -2.19 7.91
CA ILE A 511 -4.10 -3.56 8.33
C ILE A 511 -2.58 -3.77 8.39
N ARG A 512 -2.10 -4.51 9.38
CA ARG A 512 -0.69 -4.92 9.42
C ARG A 512 -0.35 -5.74 8.19
N ALA A 513 0.81 -5.48 7.58
CA ALA A 513 1.31 -6.32 6.51
C ALA A 513 1.34 -7.80 6.95
N TYR A 514 0.78 -8.66 6.13
CA TYR A 514 0.69 -10.09 6.39
C TYR A 514 1.14 -10.91 5.17
N THR A 515 1.51 -12.15 5.40
CA THR A 515 1.89 -13.10 4.34
C THR A 515 0.78 -14.12 4.14
N THR A 516 0.35 -14.30 2.90
CA THR A 516 -0.73 -15.24 2.56
C THR A 516 -0.34 -16.16 1.40
N LYS A 517 -1.07 -17.26 1.23
CA LYS A 517 -0.97 -18.14 0.06
C LYS A 517 -1.25 -17.35 -1.21
N ASN A 518 -0.42 -17.53 -2.22
CA ASN A 518 -0.64 -16.95 -3.55
C ASN A 518 -1.38 -17.95 -4.44
N THR A 519 -2.55 -17.57 -4.92
CA THR A 519 -3.41 -18.38 -5.78
C THR A 519 -3.83 -17.63 -7.05
N THR A 520 -3.24 -16.45 -7.29
CA THR A 520 -3.62 -15.56 -8.40
C THR A 520 -2.66 -15.70 -9.57
N ASN A 521 -3.19 -16.01 -10.74
CA ASN A 521 -2.49 -15.92 -12.01
C ASN A 521 -2.69 -14.53 -12.66
N TYR A 522 -1.76 -14.11 -13.50
CA TYR A 522 -1.75 -12.76 -14.07
C TYR A 522 -1.86 -12.79 -15.59
N LEU A 523 -2.58 -11.81 -16.15
CA LEU A 523 -2.64 -11.45 -17.56
C LEU A 523 -2.42 -9.95 -17.69
N ALA A 524 -1.52 -9.50 -18.54
CA ALA A 524 -1.35 -8.06 -18.81
C ALA A 524 -1.80 -7.70 -20.22
N ILE A 525 -2.48 -6.57 -20.34
CA ILE A 525 -2.95 -5.99 -21.60
C ILE A 525 -2.39 -4.57 -21.69
N THR A 526 -1.79 -4.22 -22.84
CA THR A 526 -1.17 -2.91 -23.01
C THR A 526 -1.23 -2.43 -24.45
N ASN A 527 -1.16 -1.12 -24.64
CA ASN A 527 -0.96 -0.49 -25.93
C ASN A 527 0.52 -0.16 -26.21
N TYR A 528 1.39 -0.33 -25.21
CA TYR A 528 2.77 0.16 -25.22
C TYR A 528 3.77 -0.97 -25.47
N LYS A 529 4.69 -0.76 -26.45
CA LYS A 529 5.76 -1.72 -26.75
C LYS A 529 6.89 -1.71 -25.68
N ASP A 530 6.90 -0.72 -24.80
CA ASP A 530 7.81 -0.52 -23.69
C ASP A 530 7.11 -0.63 -22.33
N ALA A 531 6.03 -1.40 -22.26
CA ALA A 531 5.16 -1.51 -21.08
C ALA A 531 5.89 -1.91 -19.80
N LEU A 532 6.90 -2.75 -19.90
CA LEU A 532 7.68 -3.28 -18.78
C LEU A 532 9.19 -3.11 -19.00
N PRO A 533 9.96 -2.79 -17.94
CA PRO A 533 11.42 -2.75 -18.00
C PRO A 533 12.01 -4.16 -17.90
N LEU A 534 11.79 -4.97 -18.95
CA LEU A 534 12.26 -6.34 -19.02
C LEU A 534 13.76 -6.42 -19.30
N ASP A 535 14.40 -7.48 -18.79
CA ASP A 535 15.76 -7.89 -19.14
C ASP A 535 15.78 -9.28 -19.83
N GLU A 536 16.91 -9.66 -20.40
CA GLU A 536 17.06 -10.93 -21.12
C GLU A 536 16.90 -12.16 -20.22
N HIS A 537 17.10 -12.03 -18.92
CA HIS A 537 16.99 -13.11 -17.94
C HIS A 537 15.60 -13.19 -17.30
N ASP A 538 14.69 -12.25 -17.64
CA ASP A 538 13.33 -12.31 -17.14
C ASP A 538 12.62 -13.57 -17.63
N ARG A 539 12.12 -14.37 -16.71
CA ARG A 539 11.44 -15.66 -16.97
C ARG A 539 9.94 -15.62 -16.70
N ARG A 540 9.40 -14.43 -16.35
CA ARG A 540 8.03 -14.29 -15.86
C ARG A 540 7.05 -13.89 -16.92
N TRP A 541 7.46 -13.14 -17.92
CA TRP A 541 6.55 -12.60 -18.91
C TRP A 541 6.70 -13.27 -20.28
N TRP A 542 5.61 -13.85 -20.77
CA TRP A 542 5.46 -14.19 -22.17
C TRP A 542 4.85 -13.00 -22.90
N VAL A 543 5.63 -12.35 -23.74
CA VAL A 543 5.22 -11.16 -24.48
C VAL A 543 4.76 -11.55 -25.86
N ASN A 544 3.58 -11.08 -26.24
CA ASN A 544 3.06 -11.24 -27.60
C ASN A 544 2.58 -9.89 -28.14
N PHE A 545 2.98 -9.55 -29.34
CA PHE A 545 2.49 -8.38 -30.07
C PHE A 545 1.41 -8.83 -31.05
N THR A 546 0.24 -8.20 -30.97
CA THR A 546 -0.84 -8.44 -31.95
C THR A 546 -0.53 -7.72 -33.27
N PRO A 547 -1.09 -8.16 -34.38
CA PRO A 547 -1.08 -7.38 -35.60
C PRO A 547 -1.83 -6.04 -35.42
N PRO A 548 -1.61 -5.04 -36.33
CA PRO A 548 -2.41 -3.83 -36.33
C PRO A 548 -3.87 -4.14 -36.74
N LEU A 549 -4.79 -3.27 -36.34
CA LEU A 549 -6.22 -3.43 -36.68
C LEU A 549 -6.45 -3.58 -38.18
N SER A 550 -5.67 -2.88 -39.01
CA SER A 550 -5.73 -2.97 -40.47
C SER A 550 -5.43 -4.36 -41.07
N ALA A 551 -4.80 -5.23 -40.30
CA ALA A 551 -4.51 -6.62 -40.67
C ALA A 551 -5.63 -7.60 -40.31
N MET A 552 -6.68 -7.15 -39.62
CA MET A 552 -7.86 -7.96 -39.32
C MET A 552 -8.73 -8.09 -40.56
N LYS A 553 -9.16 -9.32 -40.89
CA LYS A 553 -9.97 -9.58 -42.08
C LYS A 553 -11.34 -8.88 -42.04
N ASP A 554 -11.94 -8.87 -40.86
CA ASP A 554 -13.17 -8.16 -40.56
C ASP A 554 -12.99 -7.37 -39.26
N ALA A 555 -12.88 -6.06 -39.41
CA ALA A 555 -12.76 -5.11 -38.29
C ALA A 555 -14.03 -4.24 -38.15
N SER A 556 -15.18 -4.76 -38.65
CA SER A 556 -16.47 -4.07 -38.56
C SER A 556 -17.00 -4.06 -37.11
N ASP A 557 -17.80 -3.05 -36.79
CA ASP A 557 -18.51 -2.97 -35.51
C ASP A 557 -19.39 -4.22 -35.31
N ALA A 558 -20.04 -4.73 -36.38
CA ALA A 558 -20.84 -5.95 -36.31
C ALA A 558 -20.03 -7.19 -35.91
N HIS A 559 -18.77 -7.31 -36.35
CA HIS A 559 -17.88 -8.38 -35.94
C HIS A 559 -17.59 -8.28 -34.45
N PHE A 560 -17.21 -7.09 -33.97
CA PHE A 560 -16.95 -6.88 -32.55
C PHE A 560 -18.20 -7.06 -31.69
N ASP A 561 -19.36 -6.58 -32.14
CA ASP A 561 -20.63 -6.82 -31.43
C ASP A 561 -20.90 -8.32 -31.27
N THR A 562 -20.66 -9.12 -32.33
CA THR A 562 -20.82 -10.57 -32.29
C THR A 562 -19.79 -11.21 -31.35
N LEU A 563 -18.53 -10.76 -31.42
CA LEU A 563 -17.43 -11.24 -30.59
C LEU A 563 -17.73 -11.03 -29.11
N PHE A 564 -18.21 -9.85 -28.71
CA PHE A 564 -18.49 -9.52 -27.31
C PHE A 564 -19.83 -10.07 -26.82
N SER A 565 -20.89 -9.99 -27.61
CA SER A 565 -22.21 -10.51 -27.20
C SER A 565 -22.23 -12.02 -27.06
N GLY A 566 -21.42 -12.75 -27.83
CA GLY A 566 -21.26 -14.19 -27.73
C GLY A 566 -20.76 -14.65 -26.35
N LEU A 567 -19.93 -13.84 -25.67
CA LEU A 567 -19.47 -14.15 -24.32
C LEU A 567 -20.62 -14.26 -23.30
N LYS A 568 -21.61 -13.38 -23.42
CA LYS A 568 -22.80 -13.42 -22.56
C LYS A 568 -23.78 -14.51 -22.99
N LYS A 569 -24.00 -14.64 -24.29
CA LYS A 569 -24.95 -15.59 -24.86
C LYS A 569 -24.54 -17.04 -24.60
N PHE A 570 -23.27 -17.38 -24.78
CA PHE A 570 -22.74 -18.74 -24.70
C PHE A 570 -21.88 -19.00 -23.46
N ARG A 571 -22.10 -18.25 -22.37
CA ARG A 571 -21.28 -18.30 -21.15
C ARG A 571 -21.06 -19.72 -20.62
N SER A 572 -22.11 -20.52 -20.53
CA SER A 572 -22.05 -21.88 -20.01
C SER A 572 -21.35 -22.87 -20.94
N GLU A 573 -21.54 -22.71 -22.26
CA GLU A 573 -20.87 -23.53 -23.26
C GLU A 573 -19.40 -23.18 -23.41
N LEU A 574 -19.05 -21.88 -23.28
CA LEU A 574 -17.65 -21.43 -23.27
C LEU A 574 -16.92 -21.96 -22.03
N ARG A 575 -17.59 -21.99 -20.87
CA ARG A 575 -17.02 -22.62 -19.69
C ARG A 575 -16.78 -24.11 -19.95
N TYR A 576 -17.76 -24.83 -20.44
CA TYR A 576 -17.62 -26.25 -20.81
C TYR A 576 -16.50 -26.49 -21.81
N TYR A 577 -16.37 -25.62 -22.83
CA TYR A 577 -15.28 -25.66 -23.81
C TYR A 577 -13.90 -25.60 -23.12
N PHE A 578 -13.69 -24.66 -22.20
CA PHE A 578 -12.40 -24.53 -21.52
C PHE A 578 -12.18 -25.58 -20.43
N GLU A 579 -13.20 -26.10 -19.77
CA GLU A 579 -13.11 -27.25 -18.87
C GLU A 579 -12.64 -28.51 -19.62
N SER A 580 -13.09 -28.70 -20.84
CA SER A 580 -12.75 -29.85 -21.70
C SER A 580 -11.53 -29.61 -22.59
N TYR A 581 -10.99 -28.40 -22.63
CA TYR A 581 -9.89 -28.03 -23.51
C TYR A 581 -8.64 -28.86 -23.26
N PRO A 582 -8.03 -29.53 -24.28
CA PRO A 582 -6.87 -30.39 -24.08
C PRO A 582 -5.60 -29.57 -23.91
N ILE A 583 -5.25 -29.23 -22.68
CA ILE A 583 -3.97 -28.53 -22.38
C ILE A 583 -2.82 -29.49 -22.66
N SER A 584 -1.91 -29.10 -23.54
CA SER A 584 -0.78 -29.94 -23.95
C SER A 584 0.17 -30.26 -22.79
N ALA A 585 0.80 -31.44 -22.82
CA ALA A 585 1.80 -31.83 -21.82
C ALA A 585 3.02 -30.88 -21.82
N ALA A 586 3.33 -30.28 -22.97
CA ALA A 586 4.39 -29.28 -23.10
C ALA A 586 4.05 -28.02 -22.33
N PHE A 587 2.81 -27.49 -22.45
CA PHE A 587 2.35 -26.34 -21.68
C PHE A 587 2.34 -26.62 -20.17
N ARG A 588 1.84 -27.77 -19.72
CA ARG A 588 1.81 -28.14 -18.29
C ARG A 588 3.19 -28.20 -17.63
N LYS A 589 4.25 -28.42 -18.41
CA LYS A 589 5.64 -28.45 -17.95
C LYS A 589 6.31 -27.07 -17.93
N LEU A 590 5.66 -26.03 -18.47
CA LEU A 590 6.19 -24.68 -18.46
C LEU A 590 6.20 -24.12 -17.03
N ASN A 591 7.38 -23.96 -16.45
CA ASN A 591 7.59 -23.29 -15.16
C ASN A 591 8.18 -21.88 -15.31
N ARG A 592 8.32 -21.44 -16.57
CA ARG A 592 8.80 -20.10 -16.97
C ARG A 592 8.22 -19.73 -18.32
N ALA A 593 8.08 -18.42 -18.54
CA ALA A 593 7.58 -17.87 -19.79
C ALA A 593 8.46 -18.28 -20.97
N PRO A 594 7.89 -18.77 -22.09
CA PRO A 594 8.62 -18.95 -23.32
C PRO A 594 9.22 -17.63 -23.82
N MET A 595 10.42 -17.69 -24.37
CA MET A 595 11.02 -16.54 -25.05
C MET A 595 10.28 -16.28 -26.38
N SER A 596 10.04 -15.00 -26.69
CA SER A 596 9.40 -14.60 -27.96
C SER A 596 10.14 -13.44 -28.62
N ALA A 597 9.98 -13.31 -29.93
CA ALA A 597 10.53 -12.16 -30.66
C ALA A 597 9.92 -10.83 -30.16
N ALA A 598 8.67 -10.83 -29.76
CA ALA A 598 8.01 -9.66 -29.17
C ALA A 598 8.68 -9.26 -27.82
N LYS A 599 9.11 -10.24 -27.02
CA LYS A 599 9.84 -9.98 -25.78
C LYS A 599 11.19 -9.33 -26.06
N HIS A 600 11.96 -9.82 -27.00
CA HIS A 600 13.23 -9.20 -27.42
C HIS A 600 13.00 -7.75 -27.90
N ALA A 601 11.95 -7.54 -28.70
CA ALA A 601 11.60 -6.19 -29.17
C ALA A 601 11.21 -5.25 -28.01
N MET A 602 10.47 -5.72 -27.00
CA MET A 602 10.12 -4.96 -25.81
C MET A 602 11.37 -4.59 -24.99
N ILE A 603 12.27 -5.54 -24.78
CA ILE A 603 13.55 -5.31 -24.07
C ILE A 603 14.35 -4.21 -24.80
N ALA A 604 14.54 -4.33 -26.11
CA ALA A 604 15.27 -3.35 -26.90
C ALA A 604 14.63 -1.93 -26.83
N THR A 605 13.31 -1.87 -26.86
CA THR A 605 12.57 -0.59 -26.72
C THR A 605 12.75 -0.01 -25.32
N GLY A 606 12.63 -0.81 -24.27
CA GLY A 606 12.79 -0.39 -22.90
C GLY A 606 14.21 0.09 -22.57
N GLN A 607 15.24 -0.57 -23.09
CA GLN A 607 16.64 -0.10 -22.98
C GLN A 607 16.83 1.26 -23.67
N SER A 608 16.22 1.46 -24.84
CA SER A 608 16.24 2.73 -25.53
C SER A 608 15.61 3.86 -24.72
N GLU A 609 14.49 3.64 -24.05
CA GLU A 609 13.85 4.66 -23.21
C GLU A 609 14.67 4.97 -21.95
N GLN A 610 15.26 3.94 -21.33
CA GLN A 610 16.16 4.15 -20.19
C GLN A 610 17.35 5.06 -20.54
N GLN A 611 17.98 4.82 -21.69
CA GLN A 611 19.08 5.65 -22.19
C GLN A 611 18.63 7.10 -22.39
N ILE A 612 17.41 7.31 -22.90
CA ILE A 612 16.82 8.63 -23.08
C ILE A 612 16.59 9.33 -21.75
N ASP A 613 16.10 8.62 -20.72
CA ASP A 613 15.88 9.19 -19.39
C ASP A 613 17.19 9.63 -18.73
N VAL A 614 18.25 8.81 -18.81
CA VAL A 614 19.59 9.18 -18.32
C VAL A 614 20.11 10.42 -19.06
N LEU A 615 19.96 10.48 -20.38
CA LEU A 615 20.38 11.62 -21.18
C LEU A 615 19.59 12.89 -20.83
N ARG A 616 18.29 12.79 -20.52
CA ARG A 616 17.49 13.94 -20.03
C ARG A 616 17.99 14.45 -18.70
N ASP A 617 18.29 13.54 -17.77
CA ASP A 617 18.83 13.94 -16.46
C ASP A 617 20.19 14.63 -16.58
N LEU A 618 21.07 14.13 -17.44
CA LEU A 618 22.35 14.80 -17.76
C LEU A 618 22.13 16.18 -18.37
N LEU A 619 21.24 16.30 -19.35
CA LEU A 619 20.93 17.59 -19.99
C LEU A 619 20.34 18.60 -19.01
N ALA A 620 19.45 18.17 -18.11
CA ALA A 620 18.88 19.02 -17.07
C ALA A 620 19.92 19.46 -16.02
N ALA A 621 20.89 18.60 -15.71
CA ALA A 621 22.00 18.92 -14.82
C ALA A 621 23.01 19.90 -15.46
N GLY A 622 23.13 19.85 -16.80
CA GLY A 622 24.12 20.58 -17.55
C GLY A 622 25.54 20.13 -17.26
N GLY A 623 26.46 20.38 -18.19
CA GLY A 623 27.85 20.00 -18.06
C GLY A 623 28.76 20.73 -19.03
N ASP A 624 30.03 20.33 -19.02
CA ASP A 624 31.00 20.86 -19.96
C ASP A 624 30.69 20.37 -21.38
N GLY A 625 30.25 21.27 -22.23
CA GLY A 625 29.87 21.01 -23.62
C GLY A 625 28.38 20.65 -23.84
N TYR A 626 27.50 20.69 -22.82
CA TYR A 626 26.07 20.46 -23.02
C TYR A 626 25.18 21.13 -21.96
N CYS A 627 23.99 21.53 -22.40
CA CYS A 627 22.87 22.01 -21.58
C CYS A 627 21.56 21.71 -22.30
N GLU A 628 20.41 22.06 -21.69
CA GLU A 628 19.06 21.76 -22.26
C GLU A 628 18.83 22.31 -23.67
N ASP A 629 19.46 23.46 -24.05
CA ASP A 629 19.17 24.10 -25.31
C ASP A 629 20.21 23.79 -26.40
N VAL A 630 21.49 23.63 -26.01
CA VAL A 630 22.63 23.43 -26.92
C VAL A 630 23.52 22.31 -26.42
N VAL A 631 23.83 21.36 -27.29
CA VAL A 631 24.53 20.12 -26.95
C VAL A 631 25.68 19.82 -27.91
N CYS A 632 26.89 19.67 -27.41
CA CYS A 632 27.94 18.93 -28.09
C CYS A 632 27.72 17.44 -27.83
N VAL A 633 27.41 16.66 -28.88
CA VAL A 633 27.02 15.25 -28.73
C VAL A 633 28.15 14.44 -28.13
N ASP A 634 29.39 14.67 -28.49
CA ASP A 634 30.51 13.90 -27.97
C ASP A 634 30.67 14.13 -26.47
N SER A 635 30.61 15.36 -25.98
CA SER A 635 30.71 15.69 -24.55
C SER A 635 29.55 15.11 -23.73
N LEU A 636 28.32 15.17 -24.25
CA LEU A 636 27.18 14.56 -23.58
C LEU A 636 27.33 13.02 -23.47
N PHE A 637 27.77 12.37 -24.54
CA PHE A 637 27.92 10.92 -24.52
C PHE A 637 29.19 10.46 -23.78
N GLU A 638 30.24 11.24 -23.69
CA GLU A 638 31.35 11.03 -22.75
C GLU A 638 30.84 11.05 -21.29
N ALA A 639 30.05 12.03 -20.93
CA ALA A 639 29.42 12.08 -19.60
C ALA A 639 28.46 10.88 -19.35
N TYR A 640 27.70 10.50 -20.37
CA TYR A 640 26.83 9.30 -20.30
C TYR A 640 27.63 8.01 -20.07
N GLU A 641 28.75 7.84 -20.74
CA GLU A 641 29.59 6.62 -20.74
C GLU A 641 30.40 6.43 -19.44
N VAL A 642 30.46 7.44 -18.57
CA VAL A 642 31.08 7.29 -17.23
C VAL A 642 30.42 6.19 -16.40
N GLU A 643 29.09 6.09 -16.49
CA GLU A 643 28.31 5.12 -15.71
C GLU A 643 27.55 4.11 -16.58
N ASN A 644 27.60 4.25 -17.91
CA ASN A 644 26.82 3.45 -18.84
C ASN A 644 27.68 2.87 -19.97
N GLN A 645 27.18 1.85 -20.62
CA GLN A 645 27.88 1.26 -21.79
C GLN A 645 27.84 2.23 -22.99
N PRO A 646 28.95 2.30 -23.77
CA PRO A 646 29.02 3.17 -24.92
C PRO A 646 28.00 2.85 -25.99
N LEU A 647 27.38 3.90 -26.55
CA LEU A 647 26.43 3.81 -27.64
C LEU A 647 27.13 3.97 -29.00
N LYS A 648 26.71 3.18 -29.99
CA LYS A 648 27.20 3.34 -31.37
C LYS A 648 26.75 4.67 -31.95
N ALA A 649 27.50 5.21 -32.90
CA ALA A 649 27.22 6.53 -33.49
C ALA A 649 25.78 6.70 -34.02
N HIS A 650 25.23 5.69 -34.68
CA HIS A 650 23.85 5.73 -35.19
C HIS A 650 22.81 5.70 -34.07
N GLU A 651 23.11 5.08 -32.93
CA GLU A 651 22.24 5.06 -31.74
C GLU A 651 22.24 6.42 -31.05
N ARG A 652 23.42 7.05 -30.89
CA ARG A 652 23.57 8.42 -30.36
C ARG A 652 22.71 9.39 -31.17
N TYR A 653 22.83 9.34 -32.50
CA TYR A 653 22.01 10.14 -33.41
C TYR A 653 20.50 9.94 -33.21
N THR A 654 20.07 8.68 -33.11
CA THR A 654 18.68 8.32 -32.90
C THR A 654 18.15 8.82 -31.55
N ARG A 655 18.96 8.75 -30.48
CA ARG A 655 18.59 9.26 -29.16
C ARG A 655 18.44 10.76 -29.13
N MET A 656 19.38 11.50 -29.78
CA MET A 656 19.29 12.94 -29.90
C MET A 656 18.03 13.41 -30.61
N LYS A 657 17.65 12.74 -31.71
CA LYS A 657 16.37 13.03 -32.40
C LYS A 657 15.14 12.76 -31.53
N LYS A 658 15.10 11.65 -30.79
CA LYS A 658 14.02 11.33 -29.85
C LYS A 658 13.92 12.34 -28.70
N LEU A 659 15.03 12.93 -28.29
CA LEU A 659 15.07 14.02 -27.31
C LEU A 659 14.60 15.37 -27.88
N GLY A 660 14.30 15.44 -29.18
CA GLY A 660 13.81 16.65 -29.84
C GLY A 660 14.92 17.59 -30.36
N TYR A 661 16.15 17.11 -30.45
CA TYR A 661 17.25 17.92 -30.95
C TYR A 661 17.47 17.74 -32.46
N THR A 662 17.91 18.82 -33.10
CA THR A 662 18.32 18.86 -34.50
C THR A 662 19.78 19.33 -34.62
N ALA A 663 20.51 18.73 -35.56
CA ALA A 663 21.89 19.10 -35.78
C ALA A 663 21.97 20.53 -36.36
N TYR A 664 22.74 21.41 -35.74
CA TYR A 664 23.02 22.76 -36.29
C TYR A 664 23.90 22.65 -37.53
N LYS A 665 23.55 23.42 -38.53
CA LYS A 665 24.13 23.30 -39.88
C LYS A 665 25.63 23.56 -39.93
N ASN A 666 26.12 24.54 -39.16
CA ASN A 666 27.51 24.98 -39.19
C ASN A 666 28.27 24.54 -37.93
N PRO A 667 29.50 24.05 -38.06
CA PRO A 667 30.32 23.78 -36.89
C PRO A 667 30.70 25.07 -36.17
N ILE A 668 30.86 24.99 -34.86
CA ILE A 668 31.35 26.11 -34.02
C ILE A 668 32.74 25.78 -33.46
N ARG A 669 33.55 26.84 -33.21
CA ARG A 669 34.81 26.69 -32.46
C ARG A 669 34.56 26.86 -30.98
N TRP A 670 34.98 25.83 -30.21
CA TRP A 670 34.91 25.84 -28.76
C TRP A 670 36.18 25.19 -28.20
N GLN A 671 36.80 25.81 -27.23
CA GLN A 671 38.08 25.36 -26.62
C GLN A 671 39.22 25.09 -27.63
N GLY A 672 39.20 25.75 -28.80
CA GLY A 672 40.20 25.57 -29.86
C GLY A 672 39.79 24.57 -30.96
N ASP A 673 38.85 23.71 -30.70
CA ASP A 673 38.38 22.66 -31.61
C ASP A 673 37.14 23.06 -32.40
N ARG A 674 36.94 22.41 -33.55
CA ARG A 674 35.73 22.50 -34.35
C ARG A 674 34.74 21.42 -33.88
N ILE A 675 33.64 21.83 -33.22
CA ILE A 675 32.60 20.95 -32.74
C ILE A 675 31.30 21.07 -33.52
N ARG A 676 30.53 20.00 -33.61
CA ARG A 676 29.15 19.99 -34.09
C ARG A 676 28.21 20.06 -32.91
N VAL A 677 27.29 21.01 -32.91
CA VAL A 677 26.27 21.12 -31.87
C VAL A 677 24.90 20.78 -32.37
N TRP A 678 24.07 20.35 -31.45
CA TRP A 678 22.65 20.09 -31.66
C TRP A 678 21.84 21.05 -30.80
N VAL A 679 20.71 21.48 -31.33
CA VAL A 679 19.85 22.49 -30.71
C VAL A 679 18.42 21.95 -30.59
N ARG A 680 17.75 22.33 -29.52
CA ARG A 680 16.37 21.89 -29.23
C ARG A 680 15.33 22.71 -29.99
N THR A 681 15.63 23.99 -30.24
CA THR A 681 14.81 24.93 -31.02
C THR A 681 15.66 25.59 -32.08
N GLU A 682 15.02 26.17 -33.10
CA GLU A 682 15.78 26.97 -34.07
C GLU A 682 16.47 28.15 -33.38
N MET A 683 17.79 28.21 -33.48
CA MET A 683 18.63 29.21 -32.85
C MET A 683 19.56 29.86 -33.87
N THR A 684 19.78 31.16 -33.74
CA THR A 684 20.82 31.86 -34.51
C THR A 684 22.21 31.55 -33.95
N ALA A 685 23.23 31.76 -34.75
CA ALA A 685 24.62 31.58 -34.34
C ALA A 685 24.98 32.34 -33.05
N ASP A 686 24.47 33.57 -32.91
CA ASP A 686 24.76 34.43 -31.75
C ASP A 686 24.00 33.96 -30.50
N GLN A 687 22.78 33.42 -30.64
CA GLN A 687 22.05 32.80 -29.56
C GLN A 687 22.77 31.53 -29.06
N ILE A 688 23.26 30.68 -29.96
CA ILE A 688 24.05 29.50 -29.60
C ILE A 688 25.31 29.89 -28.85
N LYS A 689 26.08 30.91 -29.32
CA LYS A 689 27.27 31.40 -28.63
C LYS A 689 26.96 31.96 -27.25
N SER A 690 25.88 32.73 -27.13
CA SER A 690 25.42 33.25 -25.84
C SER A 690 25.07 32.13 -24.85
N THR A 691 24.34 31.14 -25.33
CA THR A 691 23.96 29.96 -24.50
C THR A 691 25.19 29.18 -24.06
N ILE A 692 26.15 28.94 -24.96
CA ILE A 692 27.41 28.26 -24.64
C ILE A 692 28.19 29.03 -23.58
N ASN A 693 28.35 30.32 -23.75
CA ASN A 693 29.08 31.16 -22.80
C ASN A 693 28.43 31.18 -21.41
N ASN A 694 27.11 31.19 -21.36
CA ASN A 694 26.37 31.28 -20.11
C ASN A 694 26.27 29.95 -19.34
N HIS A 695 26.26 28.83 -20.04
CA HIS A 695 25.94 27.52 -19.43
C HIS A 695 27.09 26.51 -19.43
N TRP A 696 27.95 26.48 -20.48
CA TRP A 696 29.06 25.53 -20.55
C TRP A 696 30.30 25.97 -19.79
N ASN A 697 30.54 27.29 -19.70
CA ASN A 697 31.73 27.87 -19.06
C ASN A 697 31.52 28.24 -17.57
N SER A 698 30.35 28.03 -17.00
CA SER A 698 29.99 28.48 -15.64
C SER A 698 30.58 27.65 -14.49
N LYS A 699 31.26 26.54 -14.77
CA LYS A 699 31.87 25.65 -13.75
C LYS A 699 33.42 25.58 -13.81
N GLY A 700 34.07 26.35 -14.63
CA GLY A 700 35.54 26.43 -14.69
C GLY A 700 36.03 27.85 -14.46
N GLU A 701 36.88 28.07 -13.46
CA GLU A 701 37.54 29.35 -13.21
C GLU A 701 38.27 29.89 -14.45
N GLY A 702 37.84 31.05 -14.90
CA GLY A 702 38.66 32.05 -15.58
C GLY A 702 39.52 31.64 -16.77
N LYS A 703 38.94 31.29 -17.92
CA LYS A 703 39.56 31.52 -19.24
C LYS A 703 38.48 31.96 -20.22
N ASN A 704 38.50 33.25 -20.60
CA ASN A 704 37.74 33.77 -21.72
C ASN A 704 38.21 33.09 -23.01
N HIS A 705 37.47 32.08 -23.47
CA HIS A 705 37.67 31.52 -24.80
C HIS A 705 36.75 32.24 -25.81
N GLU A 706 37.38 33.00 -26.74
CA GLU A 706 36.68 33.63 -27.88
C GLU A 706 36.05 32.55 -28.78
N LEU A 707 34.75 32.50 -28.82
CA LEU A 707 33.98 31.67 -29.76
C LEU A 707 33.95 32.36 -31.14
N ARG A 708 34.57 31.75 -32.15
CA ARG A 708 34.50 32.23 -33.55
C ARG A 708 33.76 31.20 -34.42
N MET A 709 32.82 31.68 -35.23
CA MET A 709 32.23 30.90 -36.31
C MET A 709 33.21 30.78 -37.46
N VAL A 710 33.28 29.62 -38.10
CA VAL A 710 34.10 29.35 -39.30
C VAL A 710 33.21 29.15 -40.50
#